data_d9873ca809a32b54ed452106145ee100
#
_entry.id   d9873ca809a32b54ed452106145ee100
#
_cell.length_a   1.000
_cell.length_b   1.000
_cell.length_c   1.000
_cell.angle_alpha   90.00
_cell.angle_beta   90.00
_cell.angle_gamma   90.00
#
_symmetry.space_group_name_H-M   'P 1'
#
loop_
_entity.id
_entity.type
_entity.pdbx_description
1 polymer ?
#
loop_
_entity_poly.entity_id
_entity_poly.type
_entity_poly.pdbx_seq_one_letter_code
_entity_poly.pdbx_strand_id
1 'polypeptide(L)'
;YEVDQDNVLTFISADSSTNSYSNIRYNLLRASSDENLFFNGLRFETSPEICWNQYSINVGDNSTLNIDGDTRGVVNGWLRQGATPGSDDGTYAIYAGESSKIFLSGDVDIQVEHNIGNDVKAPLGANMLYARYQSSIEVGKNADSDVRLWVLAAQPDLISAKNGSSVVFHSEKNRLIGSIDMMDDVKENDGTSANNNGNIVQITLSGSTSYWFGDEKTWMNSDAPAFESGDEFNVTLKDGAQWTYFGLDYSREVDLDGNGSKETSYNAIPKRISKITLDGGIINLFDENIKQTWSEIGLWDKLLNGEYGIDLTTSHDYVRIGNLQGTGGIFRMDLNAEDKNESDILYIEGGSGNFFFEPYNLKLLESIDPERNTLTFALTSKNASGVQFQDKVNLEGETLYQYELEIASKPIEDSDFDENSYWDKTVSLEDTDPAKFDVEEEYAGGTNWYIRRITMKESTAAHAMTGSGYAAYDAAIEMDRRDRRLSEAVRNAEGDNGLWVRLSHGRSGIDGQYRWDRSGVHIGFDREIVSGNTLGAWFSYTKGEADLLDINGRGSSDMTRYELALYDTLTFGNQYLDFVGRFGRVSSEFDAASSAFRTTGDFDQDYAALSAEYGMTFRHESGFFVEPQMQVQAAFLKSYDYDSDRGMRVDVDGDTSILGRAGLRAGRSFADEFAAGELYARADVLHQFTDGQDAVFRDNDGHVMETNWGDRGTWGVVGFGGAVSWGDAYGLQLDVEHAFGGDVDNTWLITGRFRYAF
;
A
#
# COMPACT_ATOMS: atom_id res chain seq x y z
N TYR A 1 44.52 -18.88 -13.67
CA TYR A 1 44.33 -17.64 -12.93
C TYR A 1 45.25 -16.57 -13.47
N GLU A 2 44.85 -15.35 -13.44
CA GLU A 2 45.68 -14.18 -13.76
C GLU A 2 45.64 -13.22 -12.57
N VAL A 3 46.77 -12.65 -12.22
CA VAL A 3 46.88 -11.52 -11.31
C VAL A 3 47.31 -10.35 -12.18
N ASP A 4 46.44 -9.32 -12.26
CA ASP A 4 46.73 -8.17 -13.10
C ASP A 4 47.67 -7.15 -12.42
N GLN A 5 47.98 -6.03 -13.10
CA GLN A 5 48.90 -5.01 -12.59
C GLN A 5 48.40 -4.32 -11.33
N ASP A 6 47.07 -4.36 -11.09
CA ASP A 6 46.41 -3.78 -9.92
C ASP A 6 46.25 -4.80 -8.77
N ASN A 7 46.88 -5.96 -8.89
CA ASN A 7 46.80 -7.05 -7.92
C ASN A 7 45.40 -7.63 -7.74
N VAL A 8 44.59 -7.63 -8.82
CA VAL A 8 43.26 -8.27 -8.85
C VAL A 8 43.43 -9.72 -9.35
N LEU A 9 42.98 -10.65 -8.53
CA LEU A 9 43.00 -12.07 -8.86
C LEU A 9 41.74 -12.44 -9.67
N THR A 10 41.92 -12.99 -10.87
CA THR A 10 40.83 -13.39 -11.77
C THR A 10 40.92 -14.88 -12.10
N PHE A 11 39.81 -15.58 -11.91
CA PHE A 11 39.61 -16.96 -12.32
C PHE A 11 38.43 -17.07 -13.27
N ILE A 12 38.63 -17.61 -14.45
CA ILE A 12 37.60 -18.02 -15.39
C ILE A 12 37.80 -19.48 -15.69
N SER A 13 36.86 -20.34 -15.34
CA SER A 13 36.93 -21.75 -15.70
C SER A 13 36.52 -21.91 -17.16
N ALA A 14 37.38 -22.46 -17.98
CA ALA A 14 37.01 -22.94 -19.29
C ALA A 14 35.97 -24.06 -19.14
N ASP A 15 34.94 -24.04 -20.01
CA ASP A 15 33.87 -25.03 -20.09
C ASP A 15 34.40 -26.45 -19.95
N SER A 16 34.03 -27.14 -18.86
CA SER A 16 34.49 -28.49 -18.54
C SER A 16 33.73 -29.63 -19.26
N SER A 17 33.05 -29.31 -20.35
CA SER A 17 32.15 -30.25 -21.07
C SER A 17 32.84 -31.49 -21.67
N THR A 18 34.14 -31.69 -21.49
CA THR A 18 34.87 -32.75 -22.18
C THR A 18 35.70 -33.70 -21.35
N ASN A 19 35.71 -33.66 -20.01
CA ASN A 19 36.54 -34.59 -19.24
C ASN A 19 35.74 -35.47 -18.23
N SER A 20 35.54 -36.70 -18.64
CA SER A 20 35.18 -37.80 -17.74
C SER A 20 36.38 -38.15 -16.85
N TYR A 21 36.40 -37.71 -15.59
CA TYR A 21 37.10 -38.40 -14.51
C TYR A 21 36.60 -38.02 -13.12
N SER A 22 36.27 -39.06 -12.38
CA SER A 22 36.03 -39.08 -10.96
C SER A 22 37.18 -38.49 -10.14
N ASN A 23 36.84 -37.73 -9.08
CA ASN A 23 37.77 -37.30 -8.00
C ASN A 23 38.62 -36.04 -8.22
N ILE A 24 38.18 -35.06 -9.00
CA ILE A 24 38.85 -33.76 -8.97
C ILE A 24 38.01 -32.83 -8.07
N ARG A 25 38.53 -32.54 -6.88
CA ARG A 25 38.05 -31.42 -6.03
C ARG A 25 38.52 -30.14 -6.72
N TYR A 26 37.57 -29.36 -7.26
CA TYR A 26 37.90 -28.06 -7.82
C TYR A 26 38.08 -27.04 -6.69
N ASN A 27 39.29 -26.65 -6.42
CA ASN A 27 39.61 -25.44 -5.68
C ASN A 27 40.21 -24.45 -6.67
N LEU A 28 39.59 -23.32 -6.97
CA LEU A 28 40.17 -22.28 -7.82
C LEU A 28 41.29 -21.55 -7.09
N LEU A 29 41.02 -21.21 -5.84
CA LEU A 29 41.99 -20.70 -4.91
C LEU A 29 42.03 -21.61 -3.68
N ARG A 30 43.20 -22.07 -3.30
CA ARG A 30 43.45 -22.80 -2.05
C ARG A 30 44.58 -22.14 -1.30
N ALA A 31 44.31 -21.72 -0.08
CA ALA A 31 45.29 -21.36 0.91
C ALA A 31 45.34 -22.43 2.01
N SER A 32 46.49 -22.89 2.40
CA SER A 32 46.69 -23.91 3.44
C SER A 32 48.08 -23.77 4.08
N SER A 33 48.23 -24.27 5.30
CA SER A 33 49.52 -24.29 5.99
C SER A 33 50.06 -22.90 6.39
N ASP A 34 49.26 -22.12 7.11
CA ASP A 34 49.59 -20.80 7.67
C ASP A 34 49.89 -19.71 6.60
N GLU A 35 49.30 -19.84 5.41
CA GLU A 35 49.46 -18.84 4.35
C GLU A 35 48.68 -17.55 4.65
N ASN A 36 49.24 -16.42 4.22
CA ASN A 36 48.62 -15.13 4.30
C ASN A 36 48.60 -14.47 2.92
N LEU A 37 47.43 -14.42 2.30
CA LEU A 37 47.24 -13.95 0.94
C LEU A 37 46.57 -12.57 0.92
N PHE A 38 47.03 -11.68 0.04
CA PHE A 38 46.54 -10.33 -0.14
C PHE A 38 46.29 -10.02 -1.61
N PHE A 39 45.04 -9.59 -1.92
CA PHE A 39 44.66 -9.12 -3.24
C PHE A 39 43.88 -7.83 -3.12
N ASN A 40 43.98 -6.95 -4.11
CA ASN A 40 43.21 -5.72 -4.21
C ASN A 40 41.80 -5.94 -4.79
N GLY A 41 41.50 -7.13 -5.28
CA GLY A 41 40.21 -7.54 -5.75
C GLY A 41 40.17 -9.00 -6.13
N LEU A 42 38.99 -9.57 -6.22
CA LEU A 42 38.77 -10.97 -6.58
C LEU A 42 37.64 -11.07 -7.60
N ARG A 43 37.88 -11.77 -8.71
CA ARG A 43 36.88 -12.10 -9.72
C ARG A 43 36.93 -13.58 -10.04
N PHE A 44 35.80 -14.26 -9.99
CA PHE A 44 35.72 -15.65 -10.36
C PHE A 44 34.41 -16.00 -11.07
N GLU A 45 34.51 -16.88 -12.05
CA GLU A 45 33.38 -17.49 -12.74
C GLU A 45 33.61 -18.96 -12.85
N THR A 46 32.71 -19.79 -12.34
CA THR A 46 32.85 -21.23 -12.29
C THR A 46 31.57 -21.93 -12.69
N SER A 47 31.69 -23.09 -13.33
CA SER A 47 30.59 -23.94 -13.72
C SER A 47 30.86 -25.38 -13.29
N PRO A 48 30.86 -25.70 -11.98
CA PRO A 48 31.19 -27.03 -11.50
C PRO A 48 30.07 -28.03 -11.78
N GLU A 49 30.46 -29.28 -12.12
CA GLU A 49 29.58 -30.43 -12.10
C GLU A 49 29.28 -30.82 -10.62
N ILE A 50 28.04 -30.89 -10.24
CA ILE A 50 27.64 -31.23 -8.85
C ILE A 50 27.69 -32.76 -8.71
N CYS A 51 28.79 -33.25 -8.17
CA CYS A 51 28.98 -34.70 -7.93
C CYS A 51 29.80 -34.99 -6.67
N TRP A 52 30.25 -33.98 -5.94
CA TRP A 52 30.99 -34.04 -4.67
C TRP A 52 31.12 -32.59 -4.15
N ASN A 53 31.62 -32.39 -2.93
CA ASN A 53 31.87 -31.05 -2.40
C ASN A 53 32.86 -30.27 -3.28
N GLN A 54 32.35 -29.20 -3.91
CA GLN A 54 33.10 -28.33 -4.81
C GLN A 54 33.33 -26.97 -4.17
N TYR A 55 34.57 -26.57 -3.95
CA TYR A 55 34.93 -25.27 -3.36
C TYR A 55 35.50 -24.36 -4.43
N SER A 56 34.95 -23.14 -4.61
CA SER A 56 35.58 -22.13 -5.48
C SER A 56 36.77 -21.49 -4.76
N ILE A 57 36.56 -20.97 -3.56
CA ILE A 57 37.61 -20.42 -2.70
C ILE A 57 37.66 -21.28 -1.43
N ASN A 58 38.86 -21.82 -1.13
CA ASN A 58 39.08 -22.70 0.02
C ASN A 58 40.28 -22.21 0.83
N VAL A 59 40.03 -21.72 2.04
CA VAL A 59 41.05 -21.25 2.98
C VAL A 59 41.00 -22.13 4.23
N GLY A 60 42.09 -22.85 4.49
CA GLY A 60 42.21 -23.82 5.57
C GLY A 60 43.53 -23.72 6.32
N ASP A 61 43.72 -24.58 7.31
CA ASP A 61 44.97 -24.76 8.07
C ASP A 61 45.57 -23.44 8.62
N ASN A 62 44.82 -22.65 9.39
CA ASN A 62 45.21 -21.35 9.96
C ASN A 62 45.58 -20.26 8.93
N SER A 63 45.15 -20.39 7.70
CA SER A 63 45.47 -19.42 6.65
C SER A 63 44.58 -18.19 6.67
N THR A 64 45.04 -17.10 6.10
CA THR A 64 44.24 -15.86 5.98
C THR A 64 44.20 -15.38 4.54
N LEU A 65 43.03 -15.05 4.05
CA LEU A 65 42.78 -14.39 2.78
C LEU A 65 42.24 -13.00 2.99
N ASN A 66 42.93 -11.99 2.47
CA ASN A 66 42.53 -10.59 2.51
C ASN A 66 42.24 -10.08 1.09
N ILE A 67 41.02 -9.60 0.85
CA ILE A 67 40.62 -8.93 -0.38
C ILE A 67 40.25 -7.49 -0.01
N ASP A 68 41.10 -6.52 -0.32
CA ASP A 68 40.93 -5.12 0.04
C ASP A 68 39.94 -4.37 -0.88
N GLY A 69 39.83 -4.79 -2.11
CA GLY A 69 38.89 -4.23 -3.10
C GLY A 69 37.71 -5.15 -3.37
N ASP A 70 37.04 -4.91 -4.49
CA ASP A 70 35.77 -5.56 -4.83
C ASP A 70 35.94 -7.07 -5.06
N THR A 71 34.96 -7.81 -4.57
CA THR A 71 34.81 -9.24 -4.85
C THR A 71 33.62 -9.46 -5.77
N ARG A 72 33.82 -10.12 -6.91
CA ARG A 72 32.77 -10.49 -7.85
C ARG A 72 32.86 -11.96 -8.21
N GLY A 73 31.77 -12.69 -8.01
CA GLY A 73 31.75 -14.13 -8.25
C GLY A 73 30.47 -14.63 -8.88
N VAL A 74 30.58 -15.59 -9.79
CA VAL A 74 29.46 -16.34 -10.34
C VAL A 74 29.81 -17.83 -10.29
N VAL A 75 28.90 -18.62 -9.68
CA VAL A 75 29.01 -20.08 -9.61
C VAL A 75 27.73 -20.67 -10.22
N ASN A 76 27.87 -21.28 -11.40
CA ASN A 76 26.78 -21.95 -12.10
C ASN A 76 26.94 -23.47 -11.96
N GLY A 77 26.41 -24.02 -10.86
CA GLY A 77 26.45 -25.47 -10.63
C GLY A 77 25.47 -26.19 -11.57
N TRP A 78 25.88 -27.33 -12.12
CA TRP A 78 25.05 -28.15 -12.97
C TRP A 78 25.10 -29.61 -12.60
N LEU A 79 23.99 -30.32 -12.76
CA LEU A 79 23.89 -31.73 -12.53
C LEU A 79 23.94 -32.49 -13.86
N ARG A 80 24.80 -33.51 -13.93
CA ARG A 80 24.90 -34.39 -15.10
C ARG A 80 23.59 -35.19 -15.26
N GLN A 81 23.06 -35.23 -16.48
CA GLN A 81 21.84 -35.97 -16.78
C GLN A 81 21.99 -37.45 -16.39
N GLY A 82 21.11 -37.94 -15.53
CA GLY A 82 21.11 -39.32 -15.02
C GLY A 82 22.10 -39.59 -13.86
N ALA A 83 22.71 -38.57 -13.30
CA ALA A 83 23.46 -38.69 -12.05
C ALA A 83 22.51 -38.71 -10.86
N THR A 84 22.78 -39.51 -9.85
CA THR A 84 22.10 -39.50 -8.56
C THR A 84 23.11 -38.88 -7.58
N PRO A 85 22.89 -37.59 -7.18
CA PRO A 85 23.80 -37.00 -6.19
C PRO A 85 23.61 -37.68 -4.83
N GLY A 86 24.70 -37.72 -4.07
CA GLY A 86 24.64 -38.10 -2.65
C GLY A 86 23.97 -37.02 -1.84
N SER A 87 23.52 -37.33 -0.63
CA SER A 87 22.87 -36.37 0.29
C SER A 87 23.78 -35.19 0.69
N ASP A 88 25.09 -35.35 0.53
CA ASP A 88 26.08 -34.36 0.99
C ASP A 88 26.80 -33.66 -0.19
N ASP A 89 26.33 -33.86 -1.42
CA ASP A 89 26.91 -33.23 -2.59
C ASP A 89 26.42 -31.78 -2.72
N GLY A 90 27.37 -30.82 -2.73
CA GLY A 90 27.04 -29.41 -2.81
C GLY A 90 28.16 -28.54 -3.40
N THR A 91 27.85 -27.32 -3.73
CA THR A 91 28.81 -26.30 -4.14
C THR A 91 29.02 -25.27 -3.03
N TYR A 92 30.26 -24.87 -2.84
CA TYR A 92 30.73 -23.91 -1.86
C TYR A 92 31.44 -22.76 -2.58
N ALA A 93 30.86 -21.55 -2.56
CA ALA A 93 31.51 -20.42 -3.21
C ALA A 93 32.77 -19.99 -2.41
N ILE A 94 32.61 -19.73 -1.12
CA ILE A 94 33.68 -19.30 -0.22
C ILE A 94 33.68 -20.15 1.04
N TYR A 95 34.79 -20.81 1.33
CA TYR A 95 34.96 -21.69 2.47
C TYR A 95 36.16 -21.28 3.33
N ALA A 96 35.94 -21.12 4.62
CA ALA A 96 36.96 -20.94 5.66
C ALA A 96 36.88 -22.12 6.65
N GLY A 97 37.95 -22.85 6.80
CA GLY A 97 38.05 -24.00 7.71
C GLY A 97 39.32 -24.00 8.57
N GLU A 98 39.28 -24.77 9.66
CA GLU A 98 40.46 -25.05 10.47
C GLU A 98 41.18 -23.78 10.98
N SER A 99 40.41 -22.92 11.74
CA SER A 99 40.89 -21.67 12.34
C SER A 99 41.37 -20.60 11.34
N SER A 100 40.86 -20.64 10.11
CA SER A 100 41.20 -19.71 9.05
C SER A 100 40.35 -18.46 9.02
N LYS A 101 40.81 -17.45 8.29
CA LYS A 101 40.11 -16.15 8.21
C LYS A 101 39.98 -15.66 6.78
N ILE A 102 38.84 -15.11 6.43
CA ILE A 102 38.59 -14.46 5.14
C ILE A 102 38.05 -13.07 5.38
N PHE A 103 38.63 -12.05 4.77
CA PHE A 103 38.21 -10.66 4.78
C PHE A 103 37.86 -10.22 3.35
N LEU A 104 36.62 -9.90 3.10
CA LEU A 104 36.11 -9.34 1.85
C LEU A 104 35.79 -7.87 2.07
N SER A 105 36.80 -6.98 1.98
CA SER A 105 36.69 -5.61 2.48
C SER A 105 36.06 -4.61 1.50
N GLY A 106 35.99 -4.90 0.19
CA GLY A 106 35.36 -4.04 -0.80
C GLY A 106 33.84 -4.25 -0.93
N ASP A 107 33.31 -3.83 -2.07
CA ASP A 107 31.96 -4.23 -2.49
C ASP A 107 31.98 -5.71 -2.86
N VAL A 108 30.91 -6.42 -2.48
CA VAL A 108 30.83 -7.87 -2.69
C VAL A 108 29.60 -8.20 -3.53
N ASP A 109 29.80 -8.83 -4.66
CA ASP A 109 28.74 -9.26 -5.57
C ASP A 109 28.96 -10.71 -6.00
N ILE A 110 28.27 -11.65 -5.35
CA ILE A 110 28.41 -13.07 -5.63
C ILE A 110 27.03 -13.69 -5.85
N GLN A 111 26.92 -14.48 -6.92
CA GLN A 111 25.75 -15.27 -7.24
C GLN A 111 26.12 -16.74 -7.35
N VAL A 112 25.38 -17.59 -6.68
CA VAL A 112 25.41 -19.05 -6.84
C VAL A 112 24.08 -19.48 -7.42
N GLU A 113 24.11 -20.15 -8.56
CA GLU A 113 22.92 -20.67 -9.24
C GLU A 113 23.10 -22.14 -9.55
N HIS A 114 22.11 -22.96 -9.17
CA HIS A 114 22.05 -24.36 -9.56
C HIS A 114 21.02 -24.56 -10.65
N ASN A 115 21.46 -24.87 -11.85
CA ASN A 115 20.59 -25.25 -12.94
C ASN A 115 20.27 -26.76 -12.86
N ILE A 116 19.17 -27.07 -12.21
CA ILE A 116 18.68 -28.44 -12.06
C ILE A 116 17.64 -28.64 -13.17
N GLY A 117 18.00 -29.32 -14.26
CA GLY A 117 17.03 -29.63 -15.31
C GLY A 117 15.77 -30.31 -14.72
N ASN A 118 14.62 -30.15 -15.35
CA ASN A 118 13.27 -30.55 -14.91
C ASN A 118 13.08 -32.01 -14.39
N ASP A 119 14.09 -32.86 -14.42
CA ASP A 119 13.97 -34.28 -14.10
C ASP A 119 14.59 -34.68 -12.75
N VAL A 120 15.14 -33.76 -11.96
CA VAL A 120 15.88 -34.11 -10.73
C VAL A 120 15.18 -33.53 -9.49
N LYS A 121 14.60 -34.39 -8.68
CA LYS A 121 14.01 -34.08 -7.38
C LYS A 121 15.01 -34.19 -6.19
N ALA A 122 16.32 -34.20 -6.44
CA ALA A 122 17.28 -34.31 -5.37
C ALA A 122 17.60 -32.93 -4.78
N PRO A 123 17.51 -32.75 -3.45
CA PRO A 123 17.92 -31.51 -2.79
C PRO A 123 19.43 -31.36 -2.91
N LEU A 124 19.86 -30.41 -3.74
CA LEU A 124 21.28 -30.08 -3.90
C LEU A 124 21.60 -28.82 -3.09
N GLY A 125 22.51 -28.94 -2.14
CA GLY A 125 22.98 -27.82 -1.33
C GLY A 125 23.85 -26.86 -2.12
N ALA A 126 23.62 -25.57 -1.97
CA ALA A 126 24.50 -24.51 -2.45
C ALA A 126 24.85 -23.60 -1.28
N ASN A 127 26.13 -23.55 -0.92
CA ASN A 127 26.63 -22.72 0.16
C ASN A 127 27.41 -21.54 -0.41
N MET A 128 27.07 -20.32 0.00
CA MET A 128 27.78 -19.11 -0.41
C MET A 128 28.97 -18.84 0.51
N LEU A 129 28.71 -18.58 1.79
CA LEU A 129 29.74 -18.31 2.80
C LEU A 129 29.71 -19.41 3.85
N TYR A 130 30.75 -20.25 3.89
CA TYR A 130 30.82 -21.36 4.82
C TYR A 130 32.05 -21.23 5.73
N ALA A 131 31.84 -20.94 7.00
CA ALA A 131 32.84 -20.91 8.04
C ALA A 131 32.67 -22.13 8.96
N ARG A 132 33.78 -22.88 9.18
CA ARG A 132 33.79 -24.13 9.96
C ARG A 132 35.06 -24.27 10.81
N TYR A 133 34.95 -24.92 11.95
CA TYR A 133 36.07 -25.21 12.83
C TYR A 133 36.83 -23.94 13.28
N GLN A 134 36.18 -23.08 14.07
CA GLN A 134 36.72 -21.84 14.66
C GLN A 134 37.26 -20.85 13.61
N SER A 135 36.65 -20.83 12.43
CA SER A 135 37.01 -19.95 11.34
C SER A 135 36.11 -18.71 11.30
N SER A 136 36.54 -17.69 10.56
CA SER A 136 35.76 -16.46 10.38
C SER A 136 35.73 -15.96 8.95
N ILE A 137 34.56 -15.40 8.55
CA ILE A 137 34.39 -14.65 7.31
C ILE A 137 33.83 -13.27 7.67
N GLU A 138 34.52 -12.23 7.25
CA GLU A 138 34.07 -10.84 7.43
C GLU A 138 33.76 -10.22 6.07
N VAL A 139 32.59 -9.57 5.93
CA VAL A 139 32.07 -9.07 4.67
C VAL A 139 31.80 -7.57 4.75
N GLY A 140 32.33 -6.81 3.79
CA GLY A 140 32.30 -5.36 3.75
C GLY A 140 33.33 -4.74 4.69
N LYS A 141 33.76 -3.52 4.41
CA LYS A 141 34.72 -2.76 5.23
C LYS A 141 34.04 -1.87 6.25
N ASN A 142 32.88 -1.34 5.89
CA ASN A 142 32.09 -0.41 6.70
C ASN A 142 30.64 -0.41 6.22
N ALA A 143 29.80 0.39 6.86
CA ALA A 143 28.37 0.52 6.56
C ALA A 143 28.05 0.88 5.09
N ASP A 144 28.94 1.55 4.38
CA ASP A 144 28.74 1.99 3.00
C ASP A 144 29.09 0.97 1.93
N SER A 145 29.76 -0.13 2.28
CA SER A 145 30.06 -1.22 1.34
C SER A 145 28.77 -1.81 0.77
N ASP A 146 28.70 -1.97 -0.55
CA ASP A 146 27.54 -2.54 -1.26
C ASP A 146 27.72 -4.07 -1.39
N VAL A 147 26.82 -4.82 -0.77
CA VAL A 147 26.90 -6.28 -0.74
C VAL A 147 25.66 -6.89 -1.38
N ARG A 148 25.87 -7.74 -2.39
CA ARG A 148 24.85 -8.58 -3.02
C ARG A 148 25.28 -10.04 -3.00
N LEU A 149 24.57 -10.85 -2.25
CA LEU A 149 24.82 -12.29 -2.15
C LEU A 149 23.53 -13.06 -2.43
N TRP A 150 23.47 -13.77 -3.55
CA TRP A 150 22.29 -14.50 -3.98
C TRP A 150 22.59 -15.98 -4.17
N VAL A 151 21.83 -16.83 -3.50
CA VAL A 151 21.87 -18.28 -3.67
C VAL A 151 20.52 -18.74 -4.25
N LEU A 152 20.57 -19.23 -5.47
CA LEU A 152 19.40 -19.65 -6.25
C LEU A 152 19.50 -21.17 -6.47
N ALA A 153 19.05 -21.94 -5.50
CA ALA A 153 19.13 -23.40 -5.50
C ALA A 153 17.99 -24.00 -4.66
N ALA A 154 17.75 -25.29 -4.76
CA ALA A 154 16.74 -26.00 -3.99
C ALA A 154 17.00 -25.95 -2.47
N GLN A 155 18.28 -25.95 -2.06
CA GLN A 155 18.71 -25.71 -0.68
C GLN A 155 19.71 -24.56 -0.67
N PRO A 156 19.23 -23.32 -0.56
CA PRO A 156 20.06 -22.14 -0.75
C PRO A 156 20.69 -21.70 0.57
N ASP A 157 21.84 -22.24 0.96
CA ASP A 157 22.58 -21.79 2.14
C ASP A 157 23.40 -20.54 1.81
N LEU A 158 22.90 -19.38 2.20
CA LEU A 158 23.63 -18.12 2.08
C LEU A 158 24.81 -18.08 3.02
N ILE A 159 24.59 -18.49 4.26
CA ILE A 159 25.61 -18.52 5.32
C ILE A 159 25.53 -19.86 6.03
N SER A 160 26.69 -20.50 6.22
CA SER A 160 26.83 -21.61 7.14
C SER A 160 27.97 -21.29 8.12
N ALA A 161 27.64 -21.20 9.41
CA ALA A 161 28.61 -20.95 10.48
C ALA A 161 28.54 -22.10 11.48
N LYS A 162 29.61 -22.94 11.55
CA LYS A 162 29.57 -24.18 12.30
C LYS A 162 30.82 -24.38 13.17
N ASN A 163 30.67 -25.11 14.25
CA ASN A 163 31.75 -25.52 15.15
C ASN A 163 32.57 -24.34 15.69
N GLY A 164 31.90 -23.35 16.30
CA GLY A 164 32.52 -22.17 16.91
C GLY A 164 33.01 -21.13 15.91
N SER A 165 32.38 -21.01 14.76
CA SER A 165 32.77 -20.12 13.68
C SER A 165 31.91 -18.88 13.57
N SER A 166 32.35 -17.89 12.79
CA SER A 166 31.62 -16.63 12.66
C SER A 166 31.53 -16.12 11.23
N VAL A 167 30.38 -15.50 10.90
CA VAL A 167 30.20 -14.71 9.68
C VAL A 167 29.63 -13.36 10.08
N VAL A 168 30.37 -12.28 9.79
CA VAL A 168 30.04 -10.93 10.25
C VAL A 168 30.01 -9.96 9.07
N PHE A 169 28.89 -9.26 8.91
CA PHE A 169 28.74 -8.19 7.93
C PHE A 169 29.02 -6.84 8.60
N HIS A 170 30.00 -6.12 8.06
CA HIS A 170 30.28 -4.73 8.43
C HIS A 170 29.53 -3.73 7.56
N SER A 171 29.00 -4.19 6.43
CA SER A 171 28.12 -3.43 5.54
C SER A 171 26.72 -3.31 6.10
N GLU A 172 26.02 -2.23 5.74
CA GLU A 172 24.61 -2.04 6.03
C GLU A 172 23.72 -2.04 4.76
N LYS A 173 24.36 -1.94 3.57
CA LYS A 173 23.70 -1.98 2.26
C LYS A 173 23.76 -3.40 1.71
N ASN A 174 22.96 -4.29 2.27
CA ASN A 174 23.00 -5.71 1.97
C ASN A 174 21.75 -6.15 1.20
N ARG A 175 21.93 -6.91 0.14
CA ARG A 175 20.89 -7.55 -0.66
C ARG A 175 21.15 -9.06 -0.68
N LEU A 176 20.44 -9.75 0.19
CA LEU A 176 20.72 -11.12 0.55
C LEU A 176 19.58 -12.05 0.14
N ILE A 177 19.91 -13.18 -0.50
CA ILE A 177 18.95 -14.26 -0.81
C ILE A 177 19.56 -15.59 -0.40
N GLY A 178 18.85 -16.32 0.47
CA GLY A 178 19.20 -17.64 0.94
C GLY A 178 19.12 -17.80 2.44
N SER A 179 19.17 -19.05 2.88
CA SER A 179 19.01 -19.45 4.27
C SER A 179 20.31 -19.35 5.07
N ILE A 180 20.19 -19.30 6.38
CA ILE A 180 21.31 -19.28 7.32
C ILE A 180 21.32 -20.60 8.10
N ASP A 181 22.45 -21.32 8.08
CA ASP A 181 22.67 -22.58 8.78
C ASP A 181 23.77 -22.40 9.85
N MET A 182 23.38 -22.56 11.11
CA MET A 182 24.30 -22.46 12.26
C MET A 182 24.46 -23.77 13.03
N MET A 183 23.95 -24.88 12.48
CA MET A 183 24.00 -26.17 13.17
C MET A 183 25.40 -26.79 13.07
N ASP A 184 25.91 -27.22 14.22
CA ASP A 184 27.17 -27.93 14.28
C ASP A 184 27.09 -29.31 13.60
N ASP A 185 28.15 -29.73 12.99
CA ASP A 185 28.24 -31.07 12.42
C ASP A 185 28.24 -32.11 13.55
N VAL A 186 27.39 -33.12 13.39
CA VAL A 186 27.42 -34.28 14.28
C VAL A 186 28.75 -34.99 14.16
N LYS A 187 29.39 -35.23 15.27
CA LYS A 187 30.67 -35.96 15.27
C LYS A 187 30.55 -37.38 14.80
N GLU A 188 31.37 -37.74 13.83
CA GLU A 188 31.68 -39.12 13.56
C GLU A 188 32.39 -39.75 14.78
N ASN A 189 31.71 -40.64 15.49
CA ASN A 189 32.12 -41.79 16.32
C ASN A 189 33.43 -41.76 17.17
N ASP A 190 34.05 -40.64 17.47
CA ASP A 190 35.30 -40.65 18.27
C ASP A 190 35.16 -40.18 19.73
N GLY A 191 33.95 -39.82 20.17
CA GLY A 191 33.64 -39.49 21.56
C GLY A 191 34.32 -38.24 22.13
N THR A 192 34.96 -37.43 21.34
CA THR A 192 35.56 -36.16 21.78
C THR A 192 34.56 -35.00 21.54
N SER A 193 34.23 -34.20 22.58
CA SER A 193 33.37 -33.04 22.43
C SER A 193 33.90 -32.07 21.41
N ALA A 194 33.10 -31.66 20.41
CA ALA A 194 33.37 -30.44 19.69
C ALA A 194 33.48 -29.31 20.72
N ASN A 195 34.43 -28.42 20.59
CA ASN A 195 34.45 -27.23 21.42
C ASN A 195 33.22 -26.39 21.03
N ASN A 196 32.19 -26.44 21.86
CA ASN A 196 30.99 -25.62 21.74
C ASN A 196 31.34 -24.18 22.13
N ASN A 197 32.16 -23.54 21.32
CA ASN A 197 32.34 -22.09 21.39
C ASN A 197 31.30 -21.47 20.47
N GLY A 198 30.13 -21.20 20.81
CA GLY A 198 29.00 -20.74 20.01
C GLY A 198 29.30 -20.12 18.65
N ASN A 199 28.47 -20.42 17.68
CA ASN A 199 28.56 -19.83 16.33
C ASN A 199 28.01 -18.40 16.34
N ILE A 200 28.56 -17.53 15.49
CA ILE A 200 28.12 -16.14 15.44
C ILE A 200 27.80 -15.75 14.00
N VAL A 201 26.56 -15.30 13.76
CA VAL A 201 26.15 -14.63 12.53
C VAL A 201 25.59 -13.26 12.88
N GLN A 202 26.16 -12.23 12.27
CA GLN A 202 25.73 -10.86 12.47
C GLN A 202 25.44 -10.17 11.14
N ILE A 203 24.21 -9.67 10.95
CA ILE A 203 23.75 -8.97 9.74
C ILE A 203 23.11 -7.66 10.14
N THR A 204 23.47 -6.58 9.44
CA THR A 204 22.80 -5.29 9.53
C THR A 204 22.30 -4.87 8.16
N LEU A 205 21.04 -4.47 8.08
CA LEU A 205 20.37 -3.98 6.88
C LEU A 205 19.86 -2.56 7.15
N SER A 206 20.17 -1.60 6.27
CA SER A 206 19.70 -0.22 6.40
C SER A 206 19.23 0.34 5.05
N GLY A 207 18.11 1.07 5.09
CA GLY A 207 17.49 1.67 3.93
C GLY A 207 16.59 0.73 3.12
N SER A 208 15.61 1.29 2.43
CA SER A 208 14.57 0.55 1.70
C SER A 208 15.06 -0.34 0.54
N THR A 209 16.31 -0.18 0.11
CA THR A 209 16.92 -1.02 -0.92
C THR A 209 17.69 -2.21 -0.36
N SER A 210 17.84 -2.29 0.97
CA SER A 210 18.51 -3.39 1.66
C SER A 210 17.48 -4.45 2.06
N TYR A 211 17.77 -5.69 1.77
CA TYR A 211 16.86 -6.79 2.08
C TYR A 211 17.60 -8.10 2.37
N TRP A 212 16.95 -8.92 3.18
CA TRP A 212 17.25 -10.33 3.29
C TRP A 212 15.97 -11.14 2.98
N PHE A 213 16.10 -12.03 2.01
CA PHE A 213 15.07 -12.95 1.59
C PHE A 213 15.54 -14.37 1.92
N GLY A 214 15.01 -14.94 2.97
CA GLY A 214 15.47 -16.23 3.47
C GLY A 214 15.01 -16.52 4.88
N ASP A 215 15.44 -17.65 5.38
CA ASP A 215 15.15 -18.16 6.71
C ASP A 215 16.39 -18.63 7.43
N GLU A 216 16.24 -19.02 8.67
CA GLU A 216 17.22 -19.80 9.43
C GLU A 216 16.85 -21.27 9.32
N LYS A 217 17.83 -22.10 8.95
CA LYS A 217 17.66 -23.55 8.93
C LYS A 217 17.78 -24.13 10.34
N THR A 218 16.73 -24.72 10.84
CA THR A 218 16.78 -25.60 12.00
C THR A 218 16.63 -27.04 11.53
N TRP A 219 17.75 -27.74 11.38
CA TRP A 219 17.69 -29.17 11.19
C TRP A 219 17.54 -29.86 12.55
N MET A 220 16.51 -30.65 12.69
CA MET A 220 16.45 -31.61 13.78
C MET A 220 17.04 -32.92 13.29
N ASN A 221 18.29 -33.14 13.63
CA ASN A 221 18.78 -34.50 13.67
C ASN A 221 18.50 -35.05 15.08
N SER A 222 18.03 -36.26 15.22
CA SER A 222 17.69 -36.92 16.48
C SER A 222 18.81 -36.88 17.54
N ASP A 223 20.01 -36.48 17.17
CA ASP A 223 21.20 -36.56 18.01
C ASP A 223 21.86 -35.18 18.33
N ALA A 224 21.33 -34.04 17.86
CA ALA A 224 21.89 -32.71 18.14
C ALA A 224 20.80 -31.71 18.53
N PRO A 225 20.97 -30.96 19.63
CA PRO A 225 20.04 -29.92 19.99
C PRO A 225 20.01 -28.79 18.92
N ALA A 226 18.84 -28.29 18.60
CA ALA A 226 18.61 -27.28 17.56
C ALA A 226 19.35 -25.96 17.79
N PHE A 227 19.75 -25.67 19.03
CA PHE A 227 20.63 -24.57 19.43
C PHE A 227 21.50 -25.02 20.58
N GLU A 228 22.80 -24.99 20.38
CA GLU A 228 23.73 -25.14 21.49
C GLU A 228 23.82 -23.84 22.29
N SER A 229 24.05 -23.97 23.61
CA SER A 229 24.23 -22.79 24.46
C SER A 229 25.43 -21.99 24.02
N GLY A 230 25.22 -20.81 23.42
CA GLY A 230 26.28 -19.91 22.98
C GLY A 230 26.19 -19.46 21.52
N ASP A 231 25.29 -20.03 20.72
CA ASP A 231 25.05 -19.54 19.36
C ASP A 231 24.36 -18.18 19.35
N GLU A 232 24.88 -17.26 18.55
CA GLU A 232 24.36 -15.91 18.41
C GLU A 232 24.01 -15.60 16.94
N PHE A 233 22.72 -15.54 16.65
CA PHE A 233 22.23 -15.00 15.39
C PHE A 233 21.59 -13.64 15.63
N ASN A 234 22.27 -12.58 15.17
CA ASN A 234 21.90 -11.20 15.39
C ASN A 234 21.54 -10.50 14.08
N VAL A 235 20.30 -10.04 13.96
CA VAL A 235 19.81 -9.28 12.80
C VAL A 235 19.42 -7.87 13.24
N THR A 236 19.89 -6.86 12.51
CA THR A 236 19.49 -5.46 12.68
C THR A 236 18.88 -4.95 11.41
N LEU A 237 17.65 -4.44 11.49
CA LEU A 237 16.88 -3.86 10.40
C LEU A 237 16.55 -2.41 10.73
N LYS A 238 16.96 -1.45 9.89
CA LYS A 238 16.70 -0.03 10.10
C LYS A 238 16.29 0.69 8.82
N ASP A 239 15.63 1.85 8.99
CA ASP A 239 15.37 2.79 7.90
C ASP A 239 14.61 2.18 6.70
N GLY A 240 13.64 1.31 6.95
CA GLY A 240 12.83 0.67 5.92
C GLY A 240 13.49 -0.56 5.25
N ALA A 241 14.61 -1.05 5.78
CA ALA A 241 15.20 -2.32 5.34
C ALA A 241 14.23 -3.48 5.63
N GLN A 242 14.22 -4.49 4.76
CA GLN A 242 13.25 -5.57 4.82
C GLN A 242 13.90 -6.94 5.03
N TRP A 243 13.31 -7.73 5.90
CA TRP A 243 13.51 -9.17 5.93
C TRP A 243 12.21 -9.85 5.55
N THR A 244 12.21 -10.57 4.44
CA THR A 244 11.11 -11.43 4.04
C THR A 244 11.48 -12.86 4.44
N TYR A 245 10.73 -13.36 5.42
CA TYR A 245 10.86 -14.73 5.87
C TYR A 245 10.39 -15.66 4.75
N PHE A 246 11.22 -16.61 4.45
CA PHE A 246 10.99 -17.58 3.41
C PHE A 246 11.11 -18.96 4.02
N GLY A 247 9.99 -19.48 4.51
CA GLY A 247 9.91 -20.83 5.04
C GLY A 247 10.09 -21.82 3.91
N LEU A 248 11.29 -22.32 3.72
CA LEU A 248 11.50 -23.50 2.89
C LEU A 248 10.92 -24.69 3.64
N ASP A 249 9.83 -25.25 3.09
CA ASP A 249 9.29 -26.49 3.60
C ASP A 249 10.27 -27.63 3.26
N TYR A 250 11.18 -27.89 4.16
CA TYR A 250 11.99 -29.08 4.13
C TYR A 250 11.19 -30.25 4.70
N SER A 251 10.13 -30.64 4.03
CA SER A 251 9.44 -31.90 4.33
C SER A 251 10.37 -33.08 3.97
N ARG A 252 11.25 -33.40 4.87
CA ARG A 252 12.04 -34.64 4.77
C ARG A 252 11.22 -35.75 5.41
N GLU A 253 10.83 -36.72 4.58
CA GLU A 253 10.38 -38.02 5.11
C GLU A 253 11.60 -38.71 5.76
N VAL A 254 11.69 -38.68 7.05
CA VAL A 254 12.74 -39.36 7.82
C VAL A 254 12.13 -40.46 8.66
N ASP A 255 12.76 -41.60 8.70
CA ASP A 255 12.44 -42.71 9.63
C ASP A 255 13.00 -42.36 11.00
N LEU A 256 12.17 -41.74 11.86
CA LEU A 256 12.58 -41.19 13.15
C LEU A 256 12.78 -42.26 14.22
N ASP A 257 12.11 -43.40 14.12
CA ASP A 257 12.14 -44.48 15.11
C ASP A 257 12.84 -45.74 14.61
N GLY A 258 13.39 -45.73 13.40
CA GLY A 258 14.12 -46.85 12.80
C GLY A 258 13.21 -48.04 12.43
N ASN A 259 11.89 -47.81 12.34
CA ASN A 259 10.94 -48.87 12.04
C ASN A 259 10.73 -49.11 10.55
N GLY A 260 11.38 -48.35 9.68
CA GLY A 260 11.29 -48.41 8.24
C GLY A 260 10.09 -47.67 7.63
N SER A 261 9.30 -46.95 8.43
CA SER A 261 8.27 -46.02 8.00
C SER A 261 8.85 -44.61 8.03
N LYS A 262 8.61 -43.81 6.99
CA LYS A 262 9.02 -42.43 6.95
C LYS A 262 7.94 -41.55 7.56
N GLU A 263 8.32 -40.71 8.49
CA GLU A 263 7.42 -39.78 9.17
C GLU A 263 7.71 -38.35 8.72
N THR A 264 6.64 -37.60 8.48
CA THR A 264 6.70 -36.20 8.09
C THR A 264 6.53 -35.34 9.34
N SER A 265 7.57 -34.74 9.87
CA SER A 265 7.35 -33.84 11.00
C SER A 265 8.48 -32.89 11.37
N TYR A 266 8.96 -32.00 10.49
CA TYR A 266 10.00 -31.05 10.92
C TYR A 266 9.61 -29.59 10.87
N ASN A 267 8.41 -29.24 10.39
CA ASN A 267 7.94 -27.86 10.33
C ASN A 267 7.23 -27.39 11.59
N ALA A 268 7.16 -28.21 12.62
CA ALA A 268 6.37 -27.91 13.80
C ALA A 268 7.11 -27.07 14.85
N ILE A 269 8.44 -26.94 14.81
CA ILE A 269 9.18 -26.14 15.79
C ILE A 269 9.46 -24.76 15.22
N PRO A 270 8.99 -23.68 15.87
CA PRO A 270 9.29 -22.33 15.47
C PRO A 270 10.81 -22.08 15.45
N LYS A 271 11.31 -21.59 14.33
CA LYS A 271 12.73 -21.24 14.14
C LYS A 271 13.10 -20.07 15.04
N ARG A 272 14.29 -20.11 15.62
CA ARG A 272 14.74 -19.16 16.64
C ARG A 272 15.83 -18.24 16.18
N ILE A 273 15.61 -16.95 16.24
CA ILE A 273 16.64 -15.92 16.07
C ILE A 273 17.01 -15.37 17.44
N SER A 274 18.31 -15.37 17.76
CA SER A 274 18.78 -14.98 19.08
C SER A 274 18.45 -13.54 19.42
N LYS A 275 18.67 -12.62 18.47
CA LYS A 275 18.39 -11.20 18.66
C LYS A 275 17.96 -10.51 17.36
N ILE A 276 16.87 -9.77 17.45
CA ILE A 276 16.43 -8.82 16.42
C ILE A 276 16.47 -7.41 16.99
N THR A 277 17.13 -6.48 16.27
CA THR A 277 17.01 -5.05 16.48
C THR A 277 16.23 -4.46 15.30
N LEU A 278 15.04 -3.90 15.58
CA LEU A 278 14.11 -3.45 14.55
C LEU A 278 13.79 -1.96 14.73
N ASP A 279 14.61 -1.08 14.12
CA ASP A 279 14.51 0.37 14.19
C ASP A 279 13.96 0.94 12.87
N GLY A 280 12.64 0.91 12.69
CA GLY A 280 11.99 1.32 11.44
C GLY A 280 12.19 0.34 10.27
N GLY A 281 12.71 -0.86 10.53
CA GLY A 281 12.77 -1.94 9.54
C GLY A 281 11.46 -2.71 9.44
N ILE A 282 11.37 -3.63 8.50
CA ILE A 282 10.16 -4.40 8.19
C ILE A 282 10.49 -5.89 8.19
N ILE A 283 9.70 -6.68 8.92
CA ILE A 283 9.72 -8.14 8.85
C ILE A 283 8.42 -8.59 8.18
N ASN A 284 8.55 -9.27 7.04
CA ASN A 284 7.45 -9.82 6.28
C ASN A 284 7.39 -11.33 6.51
N LEU A 285 6.29 -11.82 7.06
CA LEU A 285 5.98 -13.25 7.20
C LEU A 285 4.94 -13.72 6.18
N PHE A 286 4.72 -12.95 5.14
CA PHE A 286 3.62 -13.09 4.21
C PHE A 286 4.07 -13.64 2.85
N ASP A 287 3.43 -14.71 2.39
CA ASP A 287 3.81 -15.46 1.19
C ASP A 287 3.60 -14.72 -0.13
N GLU A 288 2.59 -13.85 -0.24
CA GLU A 288 2.38 -13.09 -1.49
C GLU A 288 3.46 -12.04 -1.77
N ASN A 289 4.18 -11.57 -0.75
CA ASN A 289 5.34 -10.69 -0.95
C ASN A 289 6.50 -11.38 -1.64
N ILE A 290 6.59 -12.69 -1.51
CA ILE A 290 7.55 -13.51 -2.24
C ILE A 290 7.41 -13.25 -3.74
N LYS A 291 6.17 -13.25 -4.24
CA LYS A 291 5.87 -12.96 -5.64
C LYS A 291 6.36 -11.58 -6.07
N GLN A 292 6.10 -10.55 -5.25
CA GLN A 292 6.52 -9.19 -5.56
C GLN A 292 8.05 -9.08 -5.55
N THR A 293 8.71 -9.58 -4.51
CA THR A 293 10.18 -9.54 -4.39
C THR A 293 10.86 -10.27 -5.54
N TRP A 294 10.42 -11.48 -5.87
CA TRP A 294 10.99 -12.24 -6.99
C TRP A 294 10.71 -11.61 -8.36
N SER A 295 9.57 -10.93 -8.52
CA SER A 295 9.26 -10.18 -9.72
C SER A 295 10.15 -8.94 -9.86
N GLU A 296 10.38 -8.22 -8.77
CA GLU A 296 11.26 -7.03 -8.74
C GLU A 296 12.71 -7.36 -9.08
N ILE A 297 13.20 -8.51 -8.64
CA ILE A 297 14.55 -9.00 -8.99
C ILE A 297 14.60 -9.75 -10.34
N GLY A 298 13.45 -9.91 -11.03
CA GLY A 298 13.36 -10.52 -12.35
C GLY A 298 13.48 -12.05 -12.38
N LEU A 299 13.25 -12.72 -11.27
CA LEU A 299 13.41 -14.18 -11.12
C LEU A 299 12.10 -14.94 -10.92
N TRP A 300 10.97 -14.25 -10.88
CA TRP A 300 9.68 -14.86 -10.59
C TRP A 300 9.28 -15.98 -11.58
N ASP A 301 9.49 -15.79 -12.86
CA ASP A 301 9.15 -16.79 -13.88
C ASP A 301 9.99 -18.06 -13.71
N LYS A 302 11.26 -17.96 -13.30
CA LYS A 302 12.12 -19.08 -13.02
C LYS A 302 11.70 -19.85 -11.77
N LEU A 303 11.22 -19.14 -10.75
CA LEU A 303 10.69 -19.73 -9.54
C LEU A 303 9.42 -20.51 -9.81
N LEU A 304 8.44 -19.93 -10.53
CA LEU A 304 7.17 -20.58 -10.90
C LEU A 304 7.37 -21.83 -11.75
N ASN A 305 8.37 -21.84 -12.62
CA ASN A 305 8.69 -22.97 -13.46
C ASN A 305 9.41 -24.11 -12.70
N GLY A 306 9.62 -23.94 -11.40
CA GLY A 306 10.33 -24.90 -10.57
C GLY A 306 11.81 -25.08 -10.98
N GLU A 307 12.38 -24.08 -11.67
CA GLU A 307 13.76 -24.15 -12.20
C GLU A 307 14.80 -24.33 -11.09
N TYR A 308 14.50 -23.83 -9.89
CA TYR A 308 15.35 -23.96 -8.71
C TYR A 308 14.92 -25.05 -7.73
N GLY A 309 13.78 -25.70 -7.96
CA GLY A 309 13.24 -26.75 -7.08
C GLY A 309 12.77 -26.23 -5.71
N ILE A 310 12.47 -24.93 -5.59
CA ILE A 310 11.94 -24.30 -4.37
C ILE A 310 10.44 -24.53 -4.30
N ASP A 311 9.95 -25.02 -3.16
CA ASP A 311 8.54 -25.19 -2.87
C ASP A 311 8.02 -24.00 -2.03
N LEU A 312 7.01 -23.29 -2.53
CA LEU A 312 6.42 -22.11 -1.92
C LEU A 312 5.06 -22.39 -1.25
N THR A 313 4.77 -23.63 -0.94
CA THR A 313 3.45 -24.05 -0.46
C THR A 313 3.21 -23.90 1.04
N THR A 314 4.09 -23.24 1.78
CA THR A 314 3.88 -22.98 3.21
C THR A 314 2.82 -21.92 3.40
N SER A 315 1.78 -22.22 4.14
CA SER A 315 0.63 -21.36 4.35
C SER A 315 0.70 -20.48 5.59
N HIS A 316 1.68 -20.68 6.48
CA HIS A 316 1.83 -19.90 7.72
C HIS A 316 3.20 -20.15 8.38
N ASP A 317 3.70 -19.12 9.05
CA ASP A 317 5.03 -19.10 9.64
C ASP A 317 5.00 -18.96 11.17
N TYR A 318 5.91 -19.67 11.84
CA TYR A 318 6.13 -19.55 13.27
C TYR A 318 7.56 -19.10 13.54
N VAL A 319 7.74 -17.91 14.14
CA VAL A 319 9.07 -17.33 14.37
C VAL A 319 9.30 -17.10 15.86
N ARG A 320 10.40 -17.66 16.38
CA ARG A 320 10.88 -17.40 17.75
C ARG A 320 11.95 -16.32 17.75
N ILE A 321 11.81 -15.37 18.65
CA ILE A 321 12.75 -14.27 18.83
C ILE A 321 13.26 -14.28 20.25
N GLY A 322 14.54 -14.60 20.44
CA GLY A 322 15.16 -14.65 21.77
C GLY A 322 15.19 -13.29 22.46
N ASN A 323 15.52 -12.23 21.71
CA ASN A 323 15.50 -10.87 22.22
C ASN A 323 15.11 -9.87 21.12
N LEU A 324 13.96 -9.23 21.26
CA LEU A 324 13.46 -8.20 20.36
C LEU A 324 13.70 -6.80 20.92
N GLN A 325 14.40 -5.94 20.20
CA GLN A 325 14.68 -4.56 20.59
C GLN A 325 14.41 -3.59 19.44
N GLY A 326 14.14 -2.31 19.77
CA GLY A 326 14.00 -1.24 18.79
C GLY A 326 12.68 -0.49 18.89
N THR A 327 12.45 0.37 17.90
CA THR A 327 11.24 1.21 17.83
C THR A 327 10.82 1.44 16.38
N GLY A 328 9.49 1.53 16.18
CA GLY A 328 8.93 1.86 14.87
C GLY A 328 9.07 0.79 13.79
N GLY A 329 9.55 -0.40 14.15
CA GLY A 329 9.60 -1.52 13.24
C GLY A 329 8.22 -2.12 12.97
N ILE A 330 8.06 -2.76 11.82
CA ILE A 330 6.78 -3.28 11.33
C ILE A 330 6.89 -4.80 11.20
N PHE A 331 5.91 -5.52 11.76
CA PHE A 331 5.68 -6.93 11.47
C PHE A 331 4.48 -7.05 10.52
N ARG A 332 4.72 -7.59 9.35
CA ARG A 332 3.71 -7.94 8.36
C ARG A 332 3.44 -9.43 8.40
N MET A 333 2.18 -9.79 8.61
CA MET A 333 1.82 -11.17 8.89
C MET A 333 0.56 -11.57 8.14
N ASP A 334 0.47 -12.84 7.74
CA ASP A 334 -0.74 -13.44 7.21
C ASP A 334 -1.55 -14.05 8.35
N LEU A 335 -2.80 -13.62 8.46
CA LEU A 335 -3.71 -14.08 9.51
C LEU A 335 -5.04 -14.50 8.90
N ASN A 336 -5.60 -15.61 9.39
CA ASN A 336 -6.86 -16.14 8.94
C ASN A 336 -7.84 -16.32 10.11
N ALA A 337 -8.88 -15.49 10.16
CA ALA A 337 -9.89 -15.60 11.22
C ALA A 337 -10.93 -16.71 10.96
N GLU A 338 -11.03 -17.23 9.73
CA GLU A 338 -11.89 -18.35 9.38
C GLU A 338 -11.25 -19.70 9.76
N ASP A 339 -9.94 -19.84 9.52
CA ASP A 339 -9.13 -20.97 10.03
C ASP A 339 -7.88 -20.43 10.72
N LYS A 340 -7.95 -20.32 12.03
CA LYS A 340 -6.88 -19.76 12.87
C LYS A 340 -5.58 -20.56 12.81
N ASN A 341 -5.63 -21.83 12.40
CA ASN A 341 -4.42 -22.64 12.24
C ASN A 341 -3.57 -22.20 11.05
N GLU A 342 -4.18 -21.47 10.11
CA GLU A 342 -3.53 -20.86 8.97
C GLU A 342 -3.12 -19.41 9.28
N SER A 343 -2.58 -19.14 10.47
CA SER A 343 -2.14 -17.82 10.88
C SER A 343 -0.69 -17.85 11.34
N ASP A 344 0.07 -16.82 10.96
CA ASP A 344 1.42 -16.58 11.46
C ASP A 344 1.42 -16.25 12.95
N ILE A 345 2.45 -16.70 13.67
CA ILE A 345 2.60 -16.42 15.08
C ILE A 345 4.03 -16.05 15.44
N LEU A 346 4.18 -14.97 16.21
CA LEU A 346 5.45 -14.56 16.81
C LEU A 346 5.56 -15.07 18.25
N TYR A 347 6.69 -15.66 18.58
CA TYR A 347 7.06 -16.08 19.93
C TYR A 347 8.26 -15.27 20.41
N ILE A 348 8.09 -14.38 21.40
CA ILE A 348 9.11 -13.44 21.84
C ILE A 348 9.52 -13.76 23.27
N GLU A 349 10.75 -14.23 23.46
CA GLU A 349 11.28 -14.69 24.74
C GLU A 349 11.76 -13.54 25.64
N GLY A 350 12.27 -12.45 25.06
CA GLY A 350 12.80 -11.31 25.79
C GLY A 350 12.80 -10.04 24.95
N GLY A 351 13.06 -8.93 25.60
CA GLY A 351 13.24 -7.66 24.89
C GLY A 351 12.35 -6.53 25.35
N SER A 352 12.43 -5.43 24.58
CA SER A 352 11.63 -4.22 24.82
C SER A 352 11.58 -3.36 23.57
N GLY A 353 10.51 -2.62 23.38
CA GLY A 353 10.34 -1.71 22.27
C GLY A 353 8.87 -1.52 21.89
N ASN A 354 8.64 -0.61 20.93
CA ASN A 354 7.32 -0.34 20.39
C ASN A 354 7.34 -0.68 18.91
N PHE A 355 6.49 -1.60 18.49
CA PHE A 355 6.44 -2.14 17.14
C PHE A 355 5.06 -1.96 16.55
N PHE A 356 5.01 -1.87 15.22
CA PHE A 356 3.75 -1.87 14.49
C PHE A 356 3.45 -3.26 13.98
N PHE A 357 2.17 -3.58 14.01
CA PHE A 357 1.62 -4.78 13.41
C PHE A 357 0.78 -4.40 12.18
N GLU A 358 0.96 -5.10 11.08
CA GLU A 358 0.28 -4.88 9.80
C GLU A 358 -0.14 -6.23 9.20
N PRO A 359 -1.43 -6.64 9.29
CA PRO A 359 -1.89 -7.86 8.64
C PRO A 359 -2.06 -7.65 7.15
N TYR A 360 -1.79 -8.68 6.36
CA TYR A 360 -1.96 -8.64 4.93
C TYR A 360 -3.37 -8.99 4.46
N ASN A 361 -3.92 -10.07 4.96
CA ASN A 361 -5.15 -10.65 4.43
C ASN A 361 -6.37 -10.09 5.15
N LEU A 362 -6.63 -8.80 4.96
CA LEU A 362 -7.67 -8.05 5.68
C LEU A 362 -9.07 -8.65 5.49
N LYS A 363 -9.35 -9.25 4.31
CA LYS A 363 -10.63 -9.89 4.04
C LYS A 363 -10.88 -11.11 4.92
N LEU A 364 -9.86 -11.91 5.21
CA LEU A 364 -9.97 -13.05 6.12
C LEU A 364 -10.14 -12.64 7.60
N LEU A 365 -9.97 -11.35 7.89
CA LEU A 365 -10.13 -10.79 9.24
C LEU A 365 -11.52 -10.21 9.49
N GLU A 366 -12.36 -10.02 8.47
CA GLU A 366 -13.70 -9.43 8.62
C GLU A 366 -14.63 -10.21 9.54
N SER A 367 -14.36 -11.52 9.76
CA SER A 367 -15.12 -12.37 10.67
C SER A 367 -14.72 -12.25 12.15
N ILE A 368 -13.78 -11.36 12.51
CA ILE A 368 -13.37 -11.18 13.91
C ILE A 368 -14.51 -10.60 14.74
N ASP A 369 -14.93 -11.36 15.76
CA ASP A 369 -15.88 -10.95 16.79
C ASP A 369 -15.13 -10.62 18.09
N PRO A 370 -15.22 -9.39 18.62
CA PRO A 370 -14.51 -8.97 19.83
C PRO A 370 -14.76 -9.84 21.07
N GLU A 371 -15.89 -10.52 21.12
CA GLU A 371 -16.31 -11.33 22.26
C GLU A 371 -16.02 -12.84 22.09
N ARG A 372 -15.89 -13.33 20.86
CA ARG A 372 -15.87 -14.76 20.56
C ARG A 372 -14.72 -15.22 19.67
N ASN A 373 -14.17 -14.36 18.83
CA ASN A 373 -13.27 -14.77 17.77
C ASN A 373 -12.02 -13.88 17.63
N THR A 374 -11.40 -13.53 18.77
CA THR A 374 -10.13 -12.81 18.78
C THR A 374 -9.02 -13.65 18.14
N LEU A 375 -8.09 -13.00 17.46
CA LEU A 375 -7.01 -13.64 16.71
C LEU A 375 -5.65 -13.24 17.26
N THR A 376 -4.98 -14.21 17.91
CA THR A 376 -3.62 -14.05 18.46
C THR A 376 -2.60 -14.01 17.32
N PHE A 377 -1.68 -13.05 17.35
CA PHE A 377 -0.55 -12.94 16.42
C PHE A 377 0.81 -12.97 17.11
N ALA A 378 0.87 -12.70 18.41
CA ALA A 378 2.13 -12.77 19.14
C ALA A 378 1.96 -13.19 20.60
N LEU A 379 2.91 -13.96 21.08
CA LEU A 379 3.08 -14.28 22.49
C LEU A 379 4.40 -13.69 22.98
N THR A 380 4.38 -13.00 24.11
CA THR A 380 5.58 -12.48 24.76
C THR A 380 5.75 -13.12 26.14
N SER A 381 6.95 -13.62 26.45
CA SER A 381 7.23 -14.19 27.76
C SER A 381 7.27 -13.12 28.84
N LYS A 382 7.40 -13.54 30.12
CA LYS A 382 7.59 -12.62 31.25
C LYS A 382 8.81 -11.71 31.11
N ASN A 383 9.86 -12.16 30.40
CA ASN A 383 11.09 -11.41 30.17
C ASN A 383 10.96 -10.40 29.02
N ALA A 384 9.89 -10.48 28.24
CA ALA A 384 9.56 -9.57 27.15
C ALA A 384 8.46 -8.56 27.51
N SER A 385 8.23 -8.31 28.81
CA SER A 385 7.19 -7.38 29.30
C SER A 385 7.35 -5.93 28.80
N GLY A 386 8.50 -5.55 28.28
CA GLY A 386 8.77 -4.24 27.68
C GLY A 386 8.42 -4.16 26.18
N VAL A 387 8.02 -5.26 25.55
CA VAL A 387 7.58 -5.28 24.14
C VAL A 387 6.13 -4.83 24.06
N GLN A 388 5.85 -3.90 23.16
CA GLN A 388 4.51 -3.37 22.90
C GLN A 388 4.22 -3.40 21.40
N PHE A 389 3.00 -3.78 21.04
CA PHE A 389 2.51 -3.72 19.68
C PHE A 389 1.43 -2.65 19.55
N GLN A 390 1.44 -1.96 18.43
CA GLN A 390 0.45 -0.96 18.03
C GLN A 390 -0.02 -1.29 16.62
N ASP A 391 -1.27 -0.96 16.33
CA ASP A 391 -1.74 -0.94 14.95
C ASP A 391 -0.97 0.11 14.16
N LYS A 392 -0.61 -0.21 12.94
CA LYS A 392 -0.21 0.80 12.00
C LYS A 392 -1.46 1.52 11.55
N VAL A 393 -1.69 2.70 12.09
CA VAL A 393 -2.79 3.57 11.70
C VAL A 393 -2.72 3.79 10.19
N ASN A 394 -3.81 3.46 9.48
CA ASN A 394 -3.99 3.58 8.04
C ASN A 394 -3.36 2.44 7.21
N LEU A 395 -3.97 1.26 7.31
CA LEU A 395 -3.88 0.25 6.28
C LEU A 395 -4.73 0.72 5.08
N GLU A 396 -4.29 1.78 4.41
CA GLU A 396 -4.85 2.21 3.14
C GLU A 396 -4.20 1.36 2.05
N GLY A 397 -4.95 0.36 1.58
CA GLY A 397 -4.64 -0.32 0.34
C GLY A 397 -5.17 0.47 -0.88
N GLU A 398 -4.90 -0.01 -2.08
CA GLU A 398 -5.50 0.44 -3.34
C GLU A 398 -6.95 -0.07 -3.48
N THR A 399 -7.69 -0.10 -2.36
CA THR A 399 -9.01 -0.71 -2.23
C THR A 399 -10.06 0.33 -1.87
N LEU A 400 -11.32 -0.04 -1.98
CA LEU A 400 -12.46 0.82 -1.60
C LEU A 400 -12.52 1.08 -0.10
N TYR A 401 -11.90 0.23 0.70
CA TYR A 401 -11.96 0.30 2.16
C TYR A 401 -10.58 0.45 2.78
N GLN A 402 -10.51 1.20 3.85
CA GLN A 402 -9.41 1.20 4.81
C GLN A 402 -9.84 0.48 6.07
N TYR A 403 -8.90 -0.21 6.69
CA TYR A 403 -9.17 -0.99 7.88
C TYR A 403 -8.50 -0.35 9.09
N GLU A 404 -9.27 -0.19 10.15
CA GLU A 404 -8.76 0.17 11.47
C GLU A 404 -8.75 -1.08 12.34
N LEU A 405 -7.58 -1.43 12.85
CA LEU A 405 -7.40 -2.56 13.75
C LEU A 405 -7.42 -2.08 15.19
N GLU A 406 -8.09 -2.81 16.06
CA GLU A 406 -7.96 -2.68 17.49
C GLU A 406 -7.11 -3.84 18.02
N ILE A 407 -5.84 -3.56 18.29
CA ILE A 407 -4.94 -4.51 18.95
C ILE A 407 -5.15 -4.44 20.46
N ALA A 408 -5.21 -5.59 21.10
CA ALA A 408 -5.32 -5.71 22.54
C ALA A 408 -4.33 -6.75 23.07
N SER A 409 -4.12 -6.72 24.38
CA SER A 409 -3.29 -7.71 25.05
C SER A 409 -3.96 -8.19 26.32
N LYS A 410 -3.68 -9.43 26.68
CA LYS A 410 -4.10 -10.03 27.96
C LYS A 410 -2.97 -10.87 28.56
N PRO A 411 -2.90 -11.01 29.88
CA PRO A 411 -2.02 -12.01 30.49
C PRO A 411 -2.37 -13.41 29.99
N ILE A 412 -1.37 -14.26 29.83
CA ILE A 412 -1.56 -15.68 29.55
C ILE A 412 -1.73 -16.41 30.85
N GLU A 413 -2.87 -17.05 31.06
CA GLU A 413 -3.17 -17.89 32.22
C GLU A 413 -2.98 -19.37 31.88
N ASP A 414 -2.73 -20.22 32.89
CA ASP A 414 -2.57 -21.67 32.69
C ASP A 414 -3.81 -22.32 32.03
N SER A 415 -4.98 -21.71 32.19
CA SER A 415 -6.22 -22.15 31.54
C SER A 415 -6.34 -21.80 30.08
N ASP A 416 -5.46 -20.95 29.52
CA ASP A 416 -5.43 -20.61 28.12
C ASP A 416 -4.74 -21.70 27.26
N PHE A 417 -3.95 -22.60 27.90
CA PHE A 417 -3.30 -23.71 27.24
C PHE A 417 -4.24 -24.92 27.20
N ASP A 418 -4.76 -25.19 26.03
CA ASP A 418 -5.56 -26.38 25.78
C ASP A 418 -5.27 -26.93 24.37
N GLU A 419 -5.65 -28.17 24.12
CA GLU A 419 -5.42 -28.84 22.82
C GLU A 419 -6.09 -28.16 21.60
N ASN A 420 -6.96 -27.17 21.84
CA ASN A 420 -7.65 -26.39 20.81
C ASN A 420 -7.02 -25.01 20.61
N SER A 421 -6.01 -24.65 21.39
CA SER A 421 -5.32 -23.37 21.27
C SER A 421 -4.40 -23.41 20.04
N TYR A 422 -4.85 -22.85 18.93
CA TYR A 422 -4.10 -22.87 17.65
C TYR A 422 -2.69 -22.26 17.73
N TRP A 423 -2.43 -21.40 18.72
CA TRP A 423 -1.14 -20.80 19.01
C TRP A 423 -0.29 -21.64 19.99
N ASP A 424 -0.82 -22.71 20.56
CA ASP A 424 -0.05 -23.66 21.36
C ASP A 424 0.62 -24.67 20.41
N LYS A 425 1.80 -24.31 19.92
CA LYS A 425 2.62 -25.16 19.05
C LYS A 425 3.65 -25.93 19.85
N THR A 426 3.26 -26.43 21.01
CA THR A 426 4.12 -27.29 21.82
C THR A 426 4.49 -28.55 21.05
N VAL A 427 5.79 -28.75 20.82
CA VAL A 427 6.32 -29.95 20.19
C VAL A 427 7.03 -30.77 21.25
N SER A 428 6.48 -31.93 21.61
CA SER A 428 7.15 -32.92 22.42
C SER A 428 7.72 -34.00 21.49
N LEU A 429 9.00 -33.93 21.22
CA LEU A 429 9.75 -35.11 20.83
C LEU A 429 9.94 -35.92 22.09
N GLU A 430 9.97 -37.26 22.04
CA GLU A 430 10.00 -38.15 23.21
C GLU A 430 10.78 -37.62 24.44
N ASP A 431 10.36 -37.93 25.64
CA ASP A 431 10.80 -37.40 26.98
C ASP A 431 12.31 -37.18 27.25
N THR A 432 13.17 -37.41 26.27
CA THR A 432 14.63 -37.34 26.37
C THR A 432 15.31 -36.31 25.45
N ASP A 433 14.55 -35.58 24.62
CA ASP A 433 15.15 -34.65 23.67
C ASP A 433 15.21 -33.23 24.23
N PRO A 434 16.42 -32.61 24.28
CA PRO A 434 16.59 -31.20 24.72
C PRO A 434 16.03 -30.15 23.73
N ALA A 435 15.50 -30.55 22.58
CA ALA A 435 14.94 -29.66 21.58
C ALA A 435 13.44 -29.40 21.74
N LYS A 436 12.87 -29.69 22.90
CA LYS A 436 11.48 -29.45 23.20
C LYS A 436 11.16 -27.94 23.14
N PHE A 437 10.19 -27.57 22.34
CA PHE A 437 9.54 -26.26 22.43
C PHE A 437 8.24 -26.43 23.20
N ASP A 438 8.15 -25.83 24.38
CA ASP A 438 7.00 -25.93 25.27
C ASP A 438 6.44 -24.53 25.51
N VAL A 439 5.34 -24.22 24.83
CA VAL A 439 4.72 -22.88 24.87
C VAL A 439 4.20 -22.57 26.29
N GLU A 440 3.66 -23.55 26.99
CA GLU A 440 3.20 -23.37 28.37
C GLU A 440 4.37 -23.03 29.29
N GLU A 441 5.46 -23.80 29.23
CA GLU A 441 6.64 -23.58 30.11
C GLU A 441 7.26 -22.19 29.86
N GLU A 442 7.37 -21.76 28.58
CA GLU A 442 8.07 -20.53 28.21
C GLU A 442 7.19 -19.28 28.33
N TYR A 443 5.89 -19.37 28.08
CA TYR A 443 4.99 -18.21 27.94
C TYR A 443 3.92 -18.08 29.01
N ALA A 444 3.72 -19.06 29.90
CA ALA A 444 2.77 -18.94 31.01
C ALA A 444 3.07 -17.70 31.87
N GLY A 445 2.05 -16.89 32.11
CA GLY A 445 2.16 -15.60 32.81
C GLY A 445 2.90 -14.51 32.02
N GLY A 446 3.12 -14.69 30.75
CA GLY A 446 3.49 -13.68 29.77
C GLY A 446 2.28 -12.93 29.24
N THR A 447 2.36 -12.43 28.01
CA THR A 447 1.29 -11.63 27.38
C THR A 447 0.91 -12.20 26.01
N ASN A 448 -0.39 -12.38 25.80
CA ASN A 448 -0.97 -12.70 24.51
C ASN A 448 -1.41 -11.39 23.82
N TRP A 449 -0.91 -11.16 22.61
CA TRP A 449 -1.26 -10.04 21.74
C TRP A 449 -2.18 -10.51 20.64
N TYR A 450 -3.33 -9.84 20.46
CA TYR A 450 -4.36 -10.28 19.54
C TYR A 450 -5.11 -9.12 18.89
N ILE A 451 -5.67 -9.38 17.72
CA ILE A 451 -6.65 -8.49 17.09
C ILE A 451 -7.98 -8.69 17.79
N ARG A 452 -8.49 -7.62 18.40
CA ARG A 452 -9.77 -7.60 19.08
C ARG A 452 -10.91 -7.26 18.15
N ARG A 453 -10.70 -6.31 17.26
CA ARG A 453 -11.69 -5.82 16.31
C ARG A 453 -11.02 -5.31 15.05
N ILE A 454 -11.72 -5.46 13.95
CA ILE A 454 -11.44 -4.76 12.70
C ILE A 454 -12.65 -3.88 12.37
N THR A 455 -12.40 -2.65 11.97
CA THR A 455 -13.44 -1.73 11.51
C THR A 455 -13.10 -1.31 10.10
N MET A 456 -14.05 -1.56 9.20
CA MET A 456 -13.94 -1.19 7.79
C MET A 456 -14.54 0.20 7.60
N LYS A 457 -13.81 1.11 6.97
CA LYS A 457 -14.25 2.46 6.58
C LYS A 457 -13.96 2.67 5.11
N GLU A 458 -14.66 3.63 4.51
CA GLU A 458 -14.31 4.07 3.16
C GLU A 458 -12.85 4.53 3.11
N SER A 459 -12.14 4.13 2.06
CA SER A 459 -10.77 4.58 1.83
C SER A 459 -10.73 6.04 1.38
N THR A 460 -9.56 6.67 1.49
CA THR A 460 -9.33 8.01 0.93
C THR A 460 -9.69 8.07 -0.56
N ALA A 461 -9.40 7.03 -1.32
CA ALA A 461 -9.74 6.95 -2.74
C ALA A 461 -11.24 6.88 -2.97
N ALA A 462 -11.96 6.00 -2.27
CA ALA A 462 -13.41 5.86 -2.38
C ALA A 462 -14.12 7.17 -1.98
N HIS A 463 -13.68 7.78 -0.89
CA HIS A 463 -14.25 9.04 -0.41
C HIS A 463 -13.99 10.21 -1.38
N ALA A 464 -12.80 10.26 -1.98
CA ALA A 464 -12.47 11.25 -3.00
C ALA A 464 -13.30 11.10 -4.28
N MET A 465 -13.51 9.85 -4.74
CA MET A 465 -14.39 9.57 -5.88
C MET A 465 -15.85 9.95 -5.58
N THR A 466 -16.33 9.64 -4.38
CA THR A 466 -17.67 10.04 -3.91
C THR A 466 -17.82 11.57 -3.87
N GLY A 467 -16.88 12.28 -3.25
CA GLY A 467 -16.90 13.74 -3.15
C GLY A 467 -16.82 14.44 -4.51
N SER A 468 -16.03 13.91 -5.44
CA SER A 468 -15.93 14.41 -6.81
C SER A 468 -17.23 14.20 -7.60
N GLY A 469 -17.86 13.01 -7.47
CA GLY A 469 -19.16 12.71 -8.06
C GLY A 469 -20.26 13.65 -7.53
N TYR A 470 -20.26 13.86 -6.22
CA TYR A 470 -21.18 14.79 -5.56
C TYR A 470 -21.04 16.22 -6.10
N ALA A 471 -19.80 16.73 -6.23
CA ALA A 471 -19.53 18.06 -6.74
C ALA A 471 -20.01 18.23 -8.20
N ALA A 472 -19.82 17.21 -9.03
CA ALA A 472 -20.25 17.20 -10.42
C ALA A 472 -21.78 17.15 -10.55
N TYR A 473 -22.45 16.32 -9.74
CA TYR A 473 -23.89 16.25 -9.63
C TYR A 473 -24.48 17.62 -9.29
N ASP A 474 -23.99 18.26 -8.24
CA ASP A 474 -24.43 19.57 -7.80
C ASP A 474 -24.24 20.66 -8.83
N ALA A 475 -23.11 20.62 -9.54
CA ALA A 475 -22.86 21.55 -10.65
C ALA A 475 -23.87 21.37 -11.78
N ALA A 476 -24.32 20.15 -12.06
CA ALA A 476 -25.29 19.84 -13.12
C ALA A 476 -26.72 20.28 -12.77
N ILE A 477 -27.13 20.12 -11.50
CA ILE A 477 -28.51 20.43 -11.05
C ILE A 477 -28.69 21.88 -10.60
N GLU A 478 -27.63 22.71 -10.57
CA GLU A 478 -27.72 24.11 -10.12
C GLU A 478 -28.85 24.86 -10.83
N MET A 479 -29.74 25.48 -10.05
CA MET A 479 -30.92 26.16 -10.56
C MET A 479 -30.58 27.59 -10.99
N ASP A 480 -30.92 27.98 -12.23
CA ASP A 480 -30.88 29.38 -12.67
C ASP A 480 -32.24 30.05 -12.44
N ARG A 481 -32.24 31.34 -12.17
CA ARG A 481 -33.41 32.13 -11.89
C ARG A 481 -33.59 33.27 -12.86
N ARG A 482 -34.83 33.68 -13.09
CA ARG A 482 -35.16 34.80 -13.98
C ARG A 482 -34.44 36.09 -13.57
N ASP A 483 -34.42 36.45 -12.29
CA ASP A 483 -33.82 37.70 -11.80
C ASP A 483 -32.30 37.80 -12.06
N ARG A 484 -31.62 36.69 -12.16
CA ARG A 484 -30.18 36.66 -12.59
C ARG A 484 -30.00 37.00 -14.07
N ARG A 485 -31.08 36.98 -14.89
CA ARG A 485 -31.02 37.24 -16.35
C ARG A 485 -31.76 38.51 -16.73
N LEU A 486 -32.93 38.73 -16.19
CA LEU A 486 -33.89 39.78 -16.55
C LEU A 486 -34.37 40.51 -15.30
N SER A 487 -33.60 41.48 -14.76
CA SER A 487 -34.13 42.38 -13.75
C SER A 487 -35.07 43.44 -14.41
N GLU A 488 -36.13 43.82 -13.73
CA GLU A 488 -37.11 44.78 -14.29
C GLU A 488 -36.49 46.16 -14.53
N ALA A 489 -35.60 46.60 -13.65
CA ALA A 489 -34.90 47.88 -13.81
C ALA A 489 -34.00 47.95 -15.04
N VAL A 490 -33.41 46.83 -15.43
CA VAL A 490 -32.52 46.69 -16.61
C VAL A 490 -33.30 46.45 -17.89
N ARG A 491 -34.54 45.92 -17.78
CA ARG A 491 -35.44 45.65 -18.91
C ARG A 491 -36.11 46.91 -19.46
N ASN A 492 -36.23 47.93 -18.66
CA ASN A 492 -36.86 49.22 -19.03
C ASN A 492 -35.94 50.09 -19.94
N ALA A 493 -34.73 49.60 -20.33
CA ALA A 493 -33.98 50.20 -21.40
C ALA A 493 -34.74 50.03 -22.70
N GLU A 494 -34.91 51.10 -23.47
CA GLU A 494 -35.61 51.09 -24.75
C GLU A 494 -34.85 50.26 -25.77
N GLY A 495 -35.39 49.11 -26.20
CA GLY A 495 -34.82 48.23 -27.22
C GLY A 495 -35.39 46.82 -27.15
N ASP A 496 -35.80 46.28 -28.33
CA ASP A 496 -36.36 44.94 -28.43
C ASP A 496 -35.32 43.82 -28.21
N ASN A 497 -34.00 44.15 -28.33
CA ASN A 497 -32.93 43.20 -28.26
C ASN A 497 -31.98 43.53 -27.10
N GLY A 498 -31.39 42.50 -26.50
CA GLY A 498 -30.40 42.66 -25.44
C GLY A 498 -29.24 41.68 -25.54
N LEU A 499 -28.02 42.21 -25.52
CA LEU A 499 -26.78 41.42 -25.32
C LEU A 499 -26.37 41.60 -23.87
N TRP A 500 -26.09 40.50 -23.18
CA TRP A 500 -25.68 40.58 -21.81
C TRP A 500 -24.50 39.64 -21.48
N VAL A 501 -23.70 40.04 -20.51
CA VAL A 501 -22.61 39.24 -19.94
C VAL A 501 -22.81 39.20 -18.41
N ARG A 502 -22.75 38.02 -17.85
CA ARG A 502 -22.76 37.78 -16.40
C ARG A 502 -21.46 37.12 -15.96
N LEU A 503 -20.81 37.69 -14.99
CA LEU A 503 -19.67 37.12 -14.29
C LEU A 503 -20.17 36.58 -12.95
N SER A 504 -19.64 35.44 -12.54
CA SER A 504 -19.96 34.83 -11.26
C SER A 504 -18.68 34.36 -10.57
N HIS A 505 -18.65 34.50 -9.24
CA HIS A 505 -17.61 33.91 -8.39
C HIS A 505 -18.27 33.46 -7.09
N GLY A 506 -17.93 32.26 -6.63
CA GLY A 506 -18.58 31.72 -5.46
C GLY A 506 -18.03 30.38 -5.03
N ARG A 507 -18.60 29.90 -3.96
CA ARG A 507 -18.37 28.58 -3.39
C ARG A 507 -19.66 27.83 -3.26
N SER A 508 -19.65 26.53 -3.55
CA SER A 508 -20.67 25.59 -3.16
C SER A 508 -20.03 24.38 -2.49
N GLY A 509 -20.71 23.80 -1.53
CA GLY A 509 -20.19 22.65 -0.79
C GLY A 509 -21.28 21.87 -0.08
N ILE A 510 -20.94 20.61 0.21
CA ILE A 510 -21.68 19.69 1.05
C ILE A 510 -20.78 19.30 2.21
N ASP A 511 -21.29 19.33 3.42
CA ASP A 511 -20.56 19.01 4.63
C ASP A 511 -19.97 17.59 4.56
N GLY A 512 -18.67 17.47 4.89
CA GLY A 512 -17.95 16.21 4.83
C GLY A 512 -17.63 15.67 3.43
N GLN A 513 -18.08 16.30 2.34
CA GLN A 513 -17.89 15.78 0.98
C GLN A 513 -16.94 16.65 0.15
N TYR A 514 -17.34 17.91 -0.10
CA TYR A 514 -16.52 18.80 -0.94
C TYR A 514 -16.81 20.28 -0.69
N ARG A 515 -15.87 21.14 -1.14
CA ARG A 515 -16.01 22.60 -1.30
C ARG A 515 -15.50 23.01 -2.66
N TRP A 516 -16.36 23.47 -3.55
CA TRP A 516 -16.02 23.89 -4.88
C TRP A 516 -15.95 25.42 -5.00
N ASP A 517 -14.75 25.98 -5.13
CA ASP A 517 -14.49 27.38 -5.45
C ASP A 517 -14.50 27.55 -6.96
N ARG A 518 -15.37 28.44 -7.48
CA ARG A 518 -15.63 28.54 -8.89
C ARG A 518 -15.75 29.97 -9.40
N SER A 519 -15.41 30.14 -10.68
CA SER A 519 -15.65 31.39 -11.43
C SER A 519 -16.30 31.04 -12.77
N GLY A 520 -17.24 31.86 -13.18
CA GLY A 520 -17.99 31.62 -14.41
C GLY A 520 -18.24 32.89 -15.22
N VAL A 521 -18.36 32.70 -16.53
CA VAL A 521 -18.80 33.70 -17.48
C VAL A 521 -20.00 33.17 -18.26
N HIS A 522 -21.06 33.96 -18.37
CA HIS A 522 -22.24 33.68 -19.15
C HIS A 522 -22.43 34.81 -20.16
N ILE A 523 -22.67 34.46 -21.42
CA ILE A 523 -22.91 35.42 -22.48
C ILE A 523 -24.24 35.05 -23.11
N GLY A 524 -25.18 35.99 -23.09
CA GLY A 524 -26.52 35.75 -23.60
C GLY A 524 -27.05 36.88 -24.47
N PHE A 525 -28.02 36.49 -25.28
CA PHE A 525 -28.81 37.38 -26.12
C PHE A 525 -30.27 37.09 -25.91
N ASP A 526 -31.07 38.13 -25.83
CA ASP A 526 -32.53 38.04 -25.79
C ASP A 526 -33.22 39.05 -26.72
N ARG A 527 -34.45 38.74 -27.06
CA ARG A 527 -35.29 39.57 -27.90
C ARG A 527 -36.75 39.53 -27.43
N GLU A 528 -37.38 40.68 -27.32
CA GLU A 528 -38.81 40.77 -27.17
C GLU A 528 -39.49 40.51 -28.54
N ILE A 529 -40.18 39.36 -28.64
CA ILE A 529 -40.83 38.93 -29.90
C ILE A 529 -42.16 39.60 -30.08
N VAL A 530 -42.93 39.68 -29.02
CA VAL A 530 -44.18 40.43 -28.88
C VAL A 530 -44.19 41.03 -27.49
N SER A 531 -44.96 42.12 -27.30
CA SER A 531 -45.01 42.80 -26.01
C SER A 531 -45.29 41.83 -24.87
N GLY A 532 -44.37 41.78 -23.95
CA GLY A 532 -44.37 40.87 -22.77
C GLY A 532 -43.84 39.46 -23.01
N ASN A 533 -43.33 39.10 -24.19
CA ASN A 533 -42.72 37.83 -24.47
C ASN A 533 -41.25 38.03 -24.89
N THR A 534 -40.33 37.59 -24.05
CA THR A 534 -38.88 37.66 -24.28
C THR A 534 -38.29 36.28 -24.47
N LEU A 535 -37.79 36.01 -25.68
CA LEU A 535 -37.07 34.79 -26.02
C LEU A 535 -35.56 35.04 -25.98
N GLY A 536 -34.79 34.15 -25.40
CA GLY A 536 -33.34 34.30 -25.33
C GLY A 536 -32.56 33.00 -25.26
N ALA A 537 -31.27 33.16 -25.38
CA ALA A 537 -30.31 32.06 -25.25
C ALA A 537 -29.05 32.56 -24.55
N TRP A 538 -28.36 31.65 -23.88
CA TRP A 538 -27.02 31.93 -23.38
C TRP A 538 -26.08 30.71 -23.50
N PHE A 539 -24.81 31.01 -23.56
CA PHE A 539 -23.72 30.07 -23.35
C PHE A 539 -23.01 30.42 -22.04
N SER A 540 -22.61 29.42 -21.26
CA SER A 540 -21.80 29.63 -20.08
C SER A 540 -20.60 28.71 -20.01
N TYR A 541 -19.53 29.21 -19.40
CA TYR A 541 -18.32 28.50 -19.02
C TYR A 541 -18.05 28.79 -17.56
N THR A 542 -17.93 27.73 -16.76
CA THR A 542 -17.57 27.82 -15.35
C THR A 542 -16.41 26.88 -15.06
N LYS A 543 -15.39 27.36 -14.37
CA LYS A 543 -14.23 26.56 -13.94
C LYS A 543 -13.94 26.80 -12.48
N GLY A 544 -13.44 25.77 -11.79
CA GLY A 544 -13.02 25.85 -10.40
C GLY A 544 -12.39 24.57 -9.91
N GLU A 545 -11.89 24.63 -8.70
CA GLU A 545 -11.31 23.51 -7.98
C GLU A 545 -12.17 23.18 -6.78
N ALA A 546 -12.50 21.92 -6.60
CA ALA A 546 -13.19 21.40 -5.43
C ALA A 546 -12.18 20.76 -4.49
N ASP A 547 -12.12 21.26 -3.24
CA ASP A 547 -11.45 20.55 -2.15
C ASP A 547 -12.34 19.37 -1.75
N LEU A 548 -11.78 18.16 -1.71
CA LEU A 548 -12.46 16.97 -1.23
C LEU A 548 -12.21 16.85 0.27
N LEU A 549 -13.28 16.70 1.04
CA LEU A 549 -13.25 16.79 2.50
C LEU A 549 -13.24 15.40 3.16
N ASP A 550 -12.92 15.37 4.45
CA ASP A 550 -12.95 14.17 5.32
C ASP A 550 -12.11 12.99 4.78
N ILE A 551 -11.08 13.30 3.98
CA ILE A 551 -10.13 12.33 3.48
C ILE A 551 -8.86 12.33 4.36
N ASN A 552 -8.24 11.15 4.49
CA ASN A 552 -7.00 11.02 5.22
C ASN A 552 -5.82 11.41 4.31
N GLY A 553 -5.60 12.71 4.15
CA GLY A 553 -4.58 13.24 3.25
C GLY A 553 -5.02 14.51 2.53
N ARG A 554 -4.82 14.55 1.23
CA ARG A 554 -5.18 15.67 0.37
C ARG A 554 -5.97 15.17 -0.83
N GLY A 555 -7.07 15.85 -1.17
CA GLY A 555 -7.82 15.58 -2.38
C GLY A 555 -8.41 16.84 -2.97
N SER A 556 -8.37 16.93 -4.28
CA SER A 556 -9.00 17.98 -5.06
C SER A 556 -9.60 17.45 -6.35
N SER A 557 -10.55 18.19 -6.91
CA SER A 557 -11.12 17.92 -8.22
C SER A 557 -11.16 19.21 -9.04
N ASP A 558 -10.45 19.24 -10.16
CA ASP A 558 -10.55 20.30 -11.16
C ASP A 558 -11.82 20.11 -11.98
N MET A 559 -12.74 21.08 -11.89
CA MET A 559 -14.04 20.99 -12.53
C MET A 559 -14.27 22.08 -13.57
N THR A 560 -14.80 21.68 -14.71
CA THR A 560 -15.18 22.60 -15.80
C THR A 560 -16.59 22.29 -16.28
N ARG A 561 -17.47 23.33 -16.32
CA ARG A 561 -18.84 23.20 -16.82
C ARG A 561 -19.03 24.06 -18.06
N TYR A 562 -19.55 23.43 -19.13
CA TYR A 562 -20.09 24.11 -20.32
C TYR A 562 -21.58 23.93 -20.37
N GLU A 563 -22.32 25.01 -20.66
CA GLU A 563 -23.77 24.98 -20.73
C GLU A 563 -24.30 25.86 -21.85
N LEU A 564 -25.27 25.36 -22.59
CA LEU A 564 -26.10 26.10 -23.55
C LEU A 564 -27.54 26.10 -23.03
N ALA A 565 -28.20 27.25 -23.06
CA ALA A 565 -29.57 27.37 -22.59
C ALA A 565 -30.42 28.23 -23.55
N LEU A 566 -31.71 27.89 -23.57
CA LEU A 566 -32.78 28.64 -24.18
C LEU A 566 -33.80 29.02 -23.11
N TYR A 567 -34.36 30.18 -23.20
CA TYR A 567 -35.42 30.63 -22.30
C TYR A 567 -36.53 31.44 -23.00
N ASP A 568 -37.71 31.35 -22.43
CA ASP A 568 -38.89 32.09 -22.85
C ASP A 568 -39.57 32.69 -21.61
N THR A 569 -39.59 34.03 -21.52
CA THR A 569 -40.20 34.75 -20.39
C THR A 569 -41.46 35.47 -20.85
N LEU A 570 -42.61 35.06 -20.33
CA LEU A 570 -43.91 35.67 -20.57
C LEU A 570 -44.23 36.62 -19.41
N THR A 571 -44.47 37.89 -19.71
CA THR A 571 -44.86 38.89 -18.69
C THR A 571 -46.25 39.39 -19.02
N PHE A 572 -47.14 39.37 -18.04
CA PHE A 572 -48.56 39.80 -18.16
C PHE A 572 -49.00 40.57 -16.90
N GLY A 573 -49.10 41.88 -17.09
CA GLY A 573 -49.38 42.79 -15.95
C GLY A 573 -48.24 42.80 -14.95
N ASN A 574 -48.51 42.42 -13.72
CA ASN A 574 -47.52 42.31 -12.64
C ASN A 574 -47.02 40.87 -12.41
N GLN A 575 -47.32 39.95 -13.31
CA GLN A 575 -46.96 38.55 -13.22
C GLN A 575 -46.01 38.16 -14.35
N TYR A 576 -45.27 37.07 -14.12
CA TYR A 576 -44.44 36.44 -15.16
C TYR A 576 -44.45 34.92 -15.03
N LEU A 577 -44.22 34.27 -16.17
CA LEU A 577 -43.85 32.88 -16.30
C LEU A 577 -42.53 32.82 -17.08
N ASP A 578 -41.56 32.08 -16.57
CA ASP A 578 -40.27 31.92 -17.16
C ASP A 578 -39.96 30.45 -17.35
N PHE A 579 -39.68 30.03 -18.58
CA PHE A 579 -39.32 28.66 -18.94
C PHE A 579 -37.88 28.63 -19.41
N VAL A 580 -37.11 27.67 -18.90
CA VAL A 580 -35.68 27.49 -19.28
C VAL A 580 -35.41 26.05 -19.59
N GLY A 581 -34.79 25.82 -20.75
CA GLY A 581 -34.18 24.56 -21.12
C GLY A 581 -32.64 24.70 -21.18
N ARG A 582 -31.92 23.82 -20.52
CA ARG A 582 -30.47 23.83 -20.43
C ARG A 582 -29.91 22.48 -20.86
N PHE A 583 -28.72 22.51 -21.50
CA PHE A 583 -27.92 21.35 -21.86
C PHE A 583 -26.49 21.65 -21.50
N GLY A 584 -25.85 20.74 -20.80
CA GLY A 584 -24.49 20.97 -20.37
C GLY A 584 -23.69 19.71 -20.11
N ARG A 585 -22.42 19.94 -19.87
CA ARG A 585 -21.47 18.93 -19.45
C ARG A 585 -20.61 19.49 -18.32
N VAL A 586 -20.43 18.70 -17.29
CA VAL A 586 -19.44 18.90 -16.24
C VAL A 586 -18.34 17.88 -16.45
N SER A 587 -17.12 18.36 -16.70
CA SER A 587 -15.90 17.53 -16.72
C SER A 587 -15.21 17.69 -15.38
N SER A 588 -14.80 16.59 -14.79
CA SER A 588 -14.16 16.51 -13.48
C SER A 588 -12.89 15.67 -13.60
N GLU A 589 -11.77 16.19 -13.06
CA GLU A 589 -10.49 15.50 -12.94
C GLU A 589 -10.07 15.56 -11.49
N PHE A 590 -10.04 14.42 -10.80
CA PHE A 590 -9.72 14.38 -9.37
C PHE A 590 -8.31 13.82 -9.12
N ASP A 591 -7.70 14.29 -8.04
CA ASP A 591 -6.40 13.85 -7.51
C ASP A 591 -6.52 13.73 -6.00
N ALA A 592 -6.32 12.52 -5.48
CA ALA A 592 -6.32 12.27 -4.04
C ALA A 592 -5.06 11.52 -3.64
N ALA A 593 -4.44 11.96 -2.55
CA ALA A 593 -3.21 11.39 -2.04
C ALA A 593 -3.23 11.29 -0.51
N SER A 594 -2.91 10.11 -0.01
CA SER A 594 -2.58 9.86 1.39
C SER A 594 -1.06 9.70 1.57
N SER A 595 -0.62 9.34 2.76
CA SER A 595 0.79 8.99 3.01
C SER A 595 1.20 7.67 2.33
N ALA A 596 0.23 6.81 1.99
CA ALA A 596 0.45 5.47 1.47
C ALA A 596 0.33 5.40 -0.06
N PHE A 597 -0.58 6.18 -0.68
CA PHE A 597 -0.80 6.10 -2.12
C PHE A 597 -1.40 7.39 -2.69
N ARG A 598 -1.42 7.49 -4.02
CA ARG A 598 -2.10 8.52 -4.79
C ARG A 598 -3.01 7.86 -5.82
N THR A 599 -4.22 8.38 -5.99
CA THR A 599 -5.15 7.97 -7.04
C THR A 599 -5.67 9.17 -7.81
N THR A 600 -5.87 8.98 -9.10
CA THR A 600 -6.43 9.98 -10.01
C THR A 600 -7.50 9.36 -10.89
N GLY A 601 -8.39 10.19 -11.41
CA GLY A 601 -9.38 9.77 -12.40
C GLY A 601 -10.10 10.97 -12.98
N ASP A 602 -10.75 10.75 -14.13
CA ASP A 602 -11.52 11.77 -14.82
C ASP A 602 -12.83 11.20 -15.35
N PHE A 603 -13.86 12.06 -15.38
CA PHE A 603 -15.15 11.70 -15.92
C PHE A 603 -15.94 12.92 -16.39
N ASP A 604 -16.96 12.66 -17.22
CA ASP A 604 -17.87 13.63 -17.78
C ASP A 604 -19.32 13.34 -17.39
N GLN A 605 -19.99 14.28 -16.75
CA GLN A 605 -21.43 14.25 -16.45
C GLN A 605 -22.19 15.09 -17.48
N ASP A 606 -22.86 14.45 -18.45
CA ASP A 606 -23.80 15.11 -19.36
C ASP A 606 -25.16 15.30 -18.66
N TYR A 607 -25.80 16.46 -18.87
CA TYR A 607 -27.11 16.74 -18.33
C TYR A 607 -27.99 17.59 -19.23
N ALA A 608 -29.31 17.48 -19.02
CA ALA A 608 -30.31 18.38 -19.54
C ALA A 608 -31.25 18.81 -18.41
N ALA A 609 -31.69 20.06 -18.37
CA ALA A 609 -32.62 20.53 -17.35
C ALA A 609 -33.72 21.38 -17.95
N LEU A 610 -34.93 21.24 -17.39
CA LEU A 610 -36.09 22.07 -17.70
C LEU A 610 -36.57 22.71 -16.41
N SER A 611 -36.82 24.04 -16.43
CA SER A 611 -37.41 24.72 -15.29
C SER A 611 -38.55 25.64 -15.69
N ALA A 612 -39.46 25.84 -14.78
CA ALA A 612 -40.53 26.80 -14.87
C ALA A 612 -40.60 27.64 -13.58
N GLU A 613 -40.53 28.95 -13.70
CA GLU A 613 -40.62 29.90 -12.62
C GLU A 613 -41.84 30.79 -12.80
N TYR A 614 -42.63 30.99 -11.73
CA TYR A 614 -43.74 31.96 -11.67
C TYR A 614 -43.43 32.97 -10.59
N GLY A 615 -43.71 34.26 -10.87
CA GLY A 615 -43.64 35.33 -9.88
C GLY A 615 -44.68 36.42 -10.10
N MET A 616 -44.97 37.15 -9.04
CA MET A 616 -45.94 38.25 -9.05
C MET A 616 -45.38 39.44 -8.25
N THR A 617 -45.25 40.60 -8.87
CA THR A 617 -44.71 41.80 -8.22
C THR A 617 -45.84 42.69 -7.71
N PHE A 618 -45.90 42.92 -6.41
CA PHE A 618 -46.77 43.91 -5.78
C PHE A 618 -45.97 45.18 -5.52
N ARG A 619 -46.37 46.30 -6.15
CA ARG A 619 -45.66 47.57 -6.07
C ARG A 619 -46.52 48.66 -5.41
N HIS A 620 -45.91 49.38 -4.48
CA HIS A 620 -46.52 50.52 -3.81
C HIS A 620 -46.02 51.84 -4.47
N GLU A 621 -46.84 52.89 -4.41
CA GLU A 621 -46.54 54.20 -4.99
C GLU A 621 -45.23 54.83 -4.48
N SER A 622 -44.78 54.48 -3.27
CA SER A 622 -43.50 54.91 -2.71
C SER A 622 -42.24 54.21 -3.30
N GLY A 623 -42.44 53.33 -4.29
CA GLY A 623 -41.40 52.54 -4.92
C GLY A 623 -41.06 51.22 -4.20
N PHE A 624 -41.65 50.95 -3.03
CA PHE A 624 -41.47 49.63 -2.41
C PHE A 624 -42.20 48.57 -3.20
N PHE A 625 -41.56 47.37 -3.28
CA PHE A 625 -42.14 46.21 -3.92
C PHE A 625 -41.91 44.94 -3.11
N VAL A 626 -42.79 43.96 -3.30
CA VAL A 626 -42.68 42.61 -2.80
C VAL A 626 -43.04 41.65 -3.93
N GLU A 627 -42.22 40.63 -4.15
CA GLU A 627 -42.39 39.69 -5.25
C GLU A 627 -42.24 38.25 -4.72
N PRO A 628 -43.35 37.57 -4.40
CA PRO A 628 -43.36 36.14 -4.17
C PRO A 628 -43.02 35.40 -5.49
N GLN A 629 -42.25 34.32 -5.35
CA GLN A 629 -41.74 33.51 -6.47
C GLN A 629 -41.90 32.03 -6.12
N MET A 630 -42.15 31.22 -7.13
CA MET A 630 -42.05 29.76 -7.05
C MET A 630 -41.43 29.21 -8.31
N GLN A 631 -40.63 28.15 -8.20
CA GLN A 631 -39.94 27.54 -9.31
C GLN A 631 -39.86 26.03 -9.11
N VAL A 632 -39.97 25.27 -10.19
CA VAL A 632 -39.67 23.85 -10.24
C VAL A 632 -38.68 23.58 -11.35
N GLN A 633 -37.72 22.68 -11.12
CA GLN A 633 -36.76 22.22 -12.11
C GLN A 633 -36.72 20.71 -12.10
N ALA A 634 -36.68 20.11 -13.28
CA ALA A 634 -36.30 18.72 -13.50
C ALA A 634 -34.98 18.70 -14.27
N ALA A 635 -33.96 18.08 -13.72
CA ALA A 635 -32.64 17.87 -14.36
C ALA A 635 -32.47 16.39 -14.62
N PHE A 636 -32.14 16.04 -15.86
CA PHE A 636 -31.89 14.68 -16.37
C PHE A 636 -30.41 14.50 -16.49
N LEU A 637 -29.83 13.62 -15.69
CA LEU A 637 -28.41 13.29 -15.68
C LEU A 637 -28.21 11.96 -16.42
N LYS A 638 -27.25 11.95 -17.32
CA LYS A 638 -26.90 10.75 -18.07
C LYS A 638 -26.02 9.84 -17.22
N SER A 639 -26.16 8.52 -17.37
CA SER A 639 -25.24 7.55 -16.78
C SER A 639 -23.83 7.69 -17.40
N TYR A 640 -22.81 7.39 -16.61
CA TYR A 640 -21.42 7.32 -17.05
C TYR A 640 -20.66 6.29 -16.25
N ASP A 641 -19.51 5.85 -16.77
CA ASP A 641 -18.58 4.97 -16.08
C ASP A 641 -17.15 5.48 -16.29
N TYR A 642 -16.27 5.18 -15.36
CA TYR A 642 -14.84 5.47 -15.47
C TYR A 642 -14.02 4.53 -14.60
N ASP A 643 -12.74 4.42 -14.93
CA ASP A 643 -11.75 3.72 -14.13
C ASP A 643 -10.75 4.74 -13.54
N SER A 644 -10.37 4.56 -12.28
CA SER A 644 -9.25 5.31 -11.71
C SER A 644 -7.92 4.77 -12.27
N ASP A 645 -6.84 5.53 -12.13
CA ASP A 645 -5.48 5.10 -12.51
C ASP A 645 -5.00 3.86 -11.75
N ARG A 646 -5.68 3.49 -10.65
CA ARG A 646 -5.44 2.31 -9.83
C ARG A 646 -6.38 1.14 -10.13
N GLY A 647 -7.21 1.26 -11.16
CA GLY A 647 -8.11 0.20 -11.62
C GLY A 647 -9.39 0.06 -10.81
N MET A 648 -9.71 1.00 -9.93
CA MET A 648 -11.04 1.06 -9.32
C MET A 648 -12.05 1.53 -10.35
N ARG A 649 -13.09 0.74 -10.57
CA ARG A 649 -14.17 1.03 -11.52
C ARG A 649 -15.35 1.64 -10.83
N VAL A 650 -15.88 2.71 -11.41
CA VAL A 650 -17.10 3.40 -10.96
C VAL A 650 -18.14 3.37 -12.07
N ASP A 651 -19.31 2.81 -11.76
CA ASP A 651 -20.48 2.83 -12.63
C ASP A 651 -21.55 3.74 -11.98
N VAL A 652 -21.97 4.78 -12.68
CA VAL A 652 -22.93 5.78 -12.20
C VAL A 652 -24.20 5.72 -13.02
N ASP A 653 -25.32 5.51 -12.36
CA ASP A 653 -26.63 5.43 -13.01
C ASP A 653 -27.14 6.82 -13.44
N GLY A 654 -27.98 6.83 -14.47
CA GLY A 654 -28.70 8.06 -14.85
C GLY A 654 -29.78 8.39 -13.84
N ASP A 655 -29.95 9.70 -13.56
CA ASP A 655 -30.93 10.19 -12.60
C ASP A 655 -31.80 11.32 -13.13
N THR A 656 -32.95 11.56 -12.47
CA THR A 656 -33.80 12.71 -12.68
C THR A 656 -33.97 13.48 -11.39
N SER A 657 -33.18 14.54 -11.20
CA SER A 657 -33.30 15.41 -10.02
C SER A 657 -34.47 16.38 -10.16
N ILE A 658 -35.33 16.43 -9.17
CA ILE A 658 -36.45 17.38 -9.08
C ILE A 658 -36.22 18.35 -7.92
N LEU A 659 -36.06 19.63 -8.26
CA LEU A 659 -35.88 20.72 -7.30
C LEU A 659 -37.08 21.65 -7.29
N GLY A 660 -37.54 22.04 -6.11
CA GLY A 660 -38.53 23.08 -5.91
C GLY A 660 -37.94 24.27 -5.16
N ARG A 661 -38.39 25.48 -5.50
CA ARG A 661 -38.07 26.73 -4.80
C ARG A 661 -39.30 27.54 -4.54
N ALA A 662 -39.41 28.04 -3.31
CA ALA A 662 -40.36 29.11 -2.94
C ALA A 662 -39.55 30.28 -2.39
N GLY A 663 -39.77 31.46 -2.93
CA GLY A 663 -38.99 32.65 -2.60
C GLY A 663 -39.80 33.92 -2.43
N LEU A 664 -39.18 34.86 -1.74
CA LEU A 664 -39.69 36.22 -1.57
C LEU A 664 -38.58 37.21 -1.85
N ARG A 665 -38.83 38.14 -2.78
CA ARG A 665 -37.94 39.26 -3.07
C ARG A 665 -38.66 40.55 -2.66
N ALA A 666 -38.00 41.40 -1.88
CA ALA A 666 -38.60 42.67 -1.45
C ALA A 666 -37.55 43.78 -1.55
N GLY A 667 -37.99 44.95 -1.99
CA GLY A 667 -37.04 46.03 -2.23
C GLY A 667 -37.70 47.36 -2.50
N ARG A 668 -36.90 48.29 -3.01
CA ARG A 668 -37.32 49.59 -3.41
C ARG A 668 -36.74 49.94 -4.78
N SER A 669 -37.62 50.35 -5.69
CA SER A 669 -37.26 50.93 -6.98
C SER A 669 -37.17 52.45 -6.87
N PHE A 670 -36.30 53.05 -7.68
CA PHE A 670 -36.13 54.46 -7.85
C PHE A 670 -35.92 54.78 -9.32
N ALA A 671 -36.37 55.94 -9.76
CA ALA A 671 -36.16 56.41 -11.10
C ALA A 671 -36.05 57.93 -11.09
N ASP A 672 -35.13 58.47 -11.88
CA ASP A 672 -34.99 59.88 -12.17
C ASP A 672 -34.82 60.05 -13.71
N GLU A 673 -34.46 61.27 -14.15
CA GLU A 673 -34.33 61.63 -15.55
C GLU A 673 -33.17 60.91 -16.25
N PHE A 674 -32.19 60.38 -15.51
CA PHE A 674 -30.90 59.82 -16.03
C PHE A 674 -30.76 58.32 -15.81
N ALA A 675 -31.41 57.80 -14.75
CA ALA A 675 -31.24 56.41 -14.36
C ALA A 675 -32.51 55.86 -13.66
N ALA A 676 -32.76 54.57 -13.85
CA ALA A 676 -33.70 53.78 -13.04
C ALA A 676 -32.96 52.64 -12.36
N GLY A 677 -33.40 52.33 -11.10
CA GLY A 677 -32.74 51.26 -10.36
C GLY A 677 -33.63 50.65 -9.30
N GLU A 678 -33.12 49.59 -8.70
CA GLU A 678 -33.73 48.91 -7.57
C GLU A 678 -32.68 48.37 -6.62
N LEU A 679 -32.99 48.32 -5.35
CA LEU A 679 -32.26 47.62 -4.31
C LEU A 679 -33.22 46.65 -3.65
N TYR A 680 -32.77 45.42 -3.38
CA TYR A 680 -33.61 44.39 -2.84
C TYR A 680 -32.87 43.42 -1.93
N ALA A 681 -33.64 42.79 -1.05
CA ALA A 681 -33.26 41.60 -0.32
C ALA A 681 -34.15 40.45 -0.80
N ARG A 682 -33.67 39.24 -0.63
CA ARG A 682 -34.38 38.03 -0.97
C ARG A 682 -34.18 36.95 0.09
N ALA A 683 -35.14 36.05 0.17
CA ALA A 683 -35.10 34.84 0.96
C ALA A 683 -35.82 33.71 0.22
N ASP A 684 -35.19 32.59 0.07
CA ASP A 684 -35.70 31.40 -0.62
C ASP A 684 -35.60 30.18 0.27
N VAL A 685 -36.52 29.24 0.10
CA VAL A 685 -36.43 27.86 0.58
C VAL A 685 -36.41 26.96 -0.64
N LEU A 686 -35.45 26.06 -0.68
CA LEU A 686 -35.29 25.06 -1.73
C LEU A 686 -35.45 23.66 -1.12
N HIS A 687 -35.96 22.76 -1.91
CA HIS A 687 -36.13 21.35 -1.53
C HIS A 687 -35.90 20.46 -2.73
N GLN A 688 -35.11 19.42 -2.51
CA GLN A 688 -34.90 18.33 -3.45
C GLN A 688 -35.91 17.22 -3.15
N PHE A 689 -36.69 16.82 -4.16
CA PHE A 689 -37.73 15.80 -4.04
C PHE A 689 -37.29 14.39 -4.44
N THR A 690 -36.06 14.23 -4.88
CA THR A 690 -35.47 12.98 -5.37
C THR A 690 -34.25 12.62 -4.53
N ASP A 691 -33.95 11.32 -4.44
CA ASP A 691 -32.95 10.79 -3.55
C ASP A 691 -31.50 10.96 -4.12
N GLY A 692 -31.37 11.48 -5.36
CA GLY A 692 -30.08 11.68 -6.01
C GLY A 692 -29.65 10.54 -6.91
N GLN A 693 -28.38 10.51 -7.29
CA GLN A 693 -27.80 9.61 -8.28
C GLN A 693 -27.05 8.45 -7.60
N ASP A 694 -27.37 7.22 -7.99
CA ASP A 694 -26.74 6.02 -7.47
C ASP A 694 -25.42 5.72 -8.20
N ALA A 695 -24.42 5.24 -7.46
CA ALA A 695 -23.16 4.82 -7.98
C ALA A 695 -22.68 3.51 -7.34
N VAL A 696 -22.01 2.69 -8.13
CA VAL A 696 -21.43 1.41 -7.71
C VAL A 696 -19.94 1.43 -7.98
N PHE A 697 -19.14 1.31 -6.94
CA PHE A 697 -17.70 1.24 -7.01
C PHE A 697 -17.24 -0.21 -6.88
N ARG A 698 -16.19 -0.60 -7.62
CA ARG A 698 -15.57 -1.92 -7.56
C ARG A 698 -14.06 -1.77 -7.58
N ASP A 699 -13.39 -2.52 -6.73
CA ASP A 699 -11.92 -2.60 -6.72
C ASP A 699 -11.39 -3.91 -7.31
N ASN A 700 -10.07 -4.01 -7.39
CA ASN A 700 -9.39 -5.19 -7.93
C ASN A 700 -9.49 -6.41 -7.02
N ASP A 701 -9.78 -6.22 -5.73
CA ASP A 701 -9.93 -7.29 -4.73
C ASP A 701 -11.35 -7.85 -4.68
N GLY A 702 -12.25 -7.30 -5.52
CA GLY A 702 -13.63 -7.73 -5.67
C GLY A 702 -14.59 -7.14 -4.63
N HIS A 703 -14.19 -6.12 -3.88
CA HIS A 703 -15.11 -5.38 -3.03
C HIS A 703 -16.06 -4.54 -3.90
N VAL A 704 -17.28 -4.40 -3.41
CA VAL A 704 -18.30 -3.57 -4.03
C VAL A 704 -18.82 -2.59 -2.98
N MET A 705 -18.85 -1.31 -3.33
CA MET A 705 -19.44 -0.25 -2.51
C MET A 705 -20.54 0.43 -3.31
N GLU A 706 -21.74 0.49 -2.75
CA GLU A 706 -22.85 1.23 -3.29
C GLU A 706 -22.98 2.56 -2.53
N THR A 707 -23.08 3.66 -3.24
CA THR A 707 -23.25 4.99 -2.66
C THR A 707 -24.28 5.76 -3.46
N ASN A 708 -24.83 6.80 -2.84
CA ASN A 708 -25.77 7.72 -3.46
C ASN A 708 -25.32 9.14 -3.15
N TRP A 709 -25.39 10.01 -4.14
CA TRP A 709 -25.13 11.42 -3.95
C TRP A 709 -26.23 12.28 -4.51
N GLY A 710 -26.55 13.37 -3.78
CA GLY A 710 -27.50 14.39 -4.23
C GLY A 710 -28.74 14.56 -3.37
N ASP A 711 -28.97 13.81 -2.30
CA ASP A 711 -30.03 14.13 -1.33
C ASP A 711 -29.60 15.30 -0.44
N ARG A 712 -29.97 16.50 -0.85
CA ARG A 712 -29.74 17.72 -0.07
C ARG A 712 -30.85 18.08 0.91
N GLY A 713 -31.97 17.40 0.84
CA GLY A 713 -33.14 17.71 1.64
C GLY A 713 -33.64 19.13 1.42
N THR A 714 -33.70 19.92 2.48
CA THR A 714 -34.23 21.31 2.46
C THR A 714 -33.19 22.31 2.96
N TRP A 715 -32.92 23.36 2.17
CA TRP A 715 -32.00 24.44 2.57
C TRP A 715 -32.57 25.82 2.28
N GLY A 716 -32.00 26.85 2.91
CA GLY A 716 -32.35 28.25 2.74
C GLY A 716 -31.31 29.03 1.95
N VAL A 717 -31.76 30.06 1.23
CA VAL A 717 -30.85 31.03 0.59
C VAL A 717 -31.30 32.43 0.96
N VAL A 718 -30.40 33.27 1.39
CA VAL A 718 -30.63 34.71 1.57
C VAL A 718 -29.71 35.51 0.66
N GLY A 719 -30.18 36.64 0.20
CA GLY A 719 -29.34 37.46 -0.69
C GLY A 719 -29.72 38.93 -0.69
N PHE A 720 -28.80 39.72 -1.18
CA PHE A 720 -28.97 41.15 -1.41
C PHE A 720 -28.50 41.49 -2.80
N GLY A 721 -29.20 42.38 -3.46
CA GLY A 721 -28.83 42.81 -4.81
C GLY A 721 -29.31 44.19 -5.15
N GLY A 722 -28.81 44.68 -6.26
CA GLY A 722 -29.25 45.93 -6.83
C GLY A 722 -28.98 45.96 -8.33
N ALA A 723 -29.84 46.68 -9.03
CA ALA A 723 -29.75 46.89 -10.46
C ALA A 723 -29.92 48.36 -10.80
N VAL A 724 -29.24 48.85 -11.82
CA VAL A 724 -29.39 50.19 -12.34
C VAL A 724 -29.32 50.18 -13.88
N SER A 725 -30.16 50.93 -14.51
CA SER A 725 -30.11 51.20 -15.97
C SER A 725 -29.93 52.69 -16.20
N TRP A 726 -29.20 53.04 -17.29
CA TRP A 726 -28.94 54.42 -17.70
C TRP A 726 -28.79 54.55 -19.20
N GLY A 727 -29.02 55.76 -19.71
CA GLY A 727 -28.87 56.07 -21.13
C GLY A 727 -29.71 55.21 -22.04
N ASP A 728 -30.86 54.74 -21.58
CA ASP A 728 -31.87 53.91 -22.28
C ASP A 728 -31.36 52.57 -22.82
N ALA A 729 -30.01 52.35 -22.81
CA ALA A 729 -29.38 51.19 -23.43
C ALA A 729 -28.56 50.29 -22.45
N TYR A 730 -28.11 50.82 -21.34
CA TYR A 730 -27.17 50.11 -20.47
C TYR A 730 -27.79 49.70 -19.17
N GLY A 731 -27.44 48.51 -18.68
CA GLY A 731 -27.83 47.99 -17.39
C GLY A 731 -26.72 47.27 -16.66
N LEU A 732 -26.64 47.50 -15.35
CA LEU A 732 -25.73 46.79 -14.44
C LEU A 732 -26.53 46.22 -13.27
N GLN A 733 -26.18 44.99 -12.87
CA GLN A 733 -26.74 44.32 -11.68
C GLN A 733 -25.64 43.66 -10.89
N LEU A 734 -25.72 43.71 -9.57
CA LEU A 734 -24.87 43.01 -8.63
C LEU A 734 -25.73 42.26 -7.61
N ASP A 735 -25.38 41.00 -7.34
CA ASP A 735 -26.04 40.15 -6.34
C ASP A 735 -25.01 39.44 -5.48
N VAL A 736 -25.36 39.28 -4.19
CA VAL A 736 -24.62 38.46 -3.24
C VAL A 736 -25.63 37.54 -2.54
N GLU A 737 -25.29 36.26 -2.49
CA GLU A 737 -26.13 35.22 -1.92
C GLU A 737 -25.35 34.35 -0.96
N HIS A 738 -26.05 33.82 0.05
CA HIS A 738 -25.52 32.84 0.99
C HIS A 738 -26.57 31.76 1.24
N ALA A 739 -26.18 30.50 1.14
CA ALA A 739 -27.01 29.34 1.44
C ALA A 739 -26.68 28.77 2.81
N PHE A 740 -27.67 28.18 3.48
CA PHE A 740 -27.56 27.61 4.82
C PHE A 740 -28.63 26.54 5.07
N GLY A 741 -28.32 25.61 5.98
CA GLY A 741 -29.24 24.53 6.37
C GLY A 741 -29.15 23.32 5.44
N GLY A 742 -29.74 22.21 5.85
CA GLY A 742 -29.47 20.91 5.22
C GLY A 742 -28.02 20.56 5.34
N ASP A 743 -27.49 19.85 4.34
CA ASP A 743 -26.09 19.44 4.27
C ASP A 743 -25.18 20.47 3.55
N VAL A 744 -25.70 21.70 3.33
CA VAL A 744 -24.97 22.76 2.63
C VAL A 744 -23.84 23.32 3.50
N ASP A 745 -22.59 23.28 3.01
CA ASP A 745 -21.42 23.84 3.67
C ASP A 745 -20.93 25.12 2.98
N ASN A 746 -20.79 26.19 3.76
CA ASN A 746 -20.15 27.47 3.38
C ASN A 746 -20.43 27.94 1.94
N THR A 747 -21.69 27.82 1.50
CA THR A 747 -22.09 28.14 0.12
C THR A 747 -22.45 29.62 -0.03
N TRP A 748 -21.79 30.29 -0.95
CA TRP A 748 -22.06 31.70 -1.29
C TRP A 748 -21.82 31.96 -2.78
N LEU A 749 -22.45 33.00 -3.31
CA LEU A 749 -22.34 33.39 -4.70
C LEU A 749 -22.40 34.90 -4.87
N ILE A 750 -21.47 35.46 -5.63
CA ILE A 750 -21.46 36.85 -6.09
C ILE A 750 -21.62 36.84 -7.60
N THR A 751 -22.58 37.61 -8.12
CA THR A 751 -22.77 37.77 -9.55
C THR A 751 -22.82 39.23 -9.93
N GLY A 752 -22.15 39.53 -11.07
CA GLY A 752 -22.20 40.84 -11.71
C GLY A 752 -22.69 40.68 -13.15
N ARG A 753 -23.71 41.40 -13.59
CA ARG A 753 -24.23 41.33 -14.93
C ARG A 753 -24.23 42.72 -15.58
N PHE A 754 -23.74 42.78 -16.79
CA PHE A 754 -23.86 43.94 -17.68
C PHE A 754 -24.77 43.60 -18.87
N ARG A 755 -25.68 44.53 -19.27
CA ARG A 755 -26.57 44.37 -20.39
C ARG A 755 -26.46 45.61 -21.30
N TYR A 756 -26.50 45.38 -22.59
CA TYR A 756 -26.70 46.41 -23.64
C TYR A 756 -27.94 46.10 -24.44
N ALA A 757 -28.90 47.06 -24.45
CA ALA A 757 -30.14 46.98 -25.20
C ALA A 757 -30.02 47.81 -26.50
N PHE A 758 -30.57 47.29 -27.61
CA PHE A 758 -30.49 47.93 -28.90
C PHE A 758 -31.66 47.59 -29.85
#